data_6a57df7c6029bbe47af9e1a68e5b00eb
#
_entry.id   6a57df7c6029bbe47af9e1a68e5b00eb
#
_cell.length_a   1.000
_cell.length_b   1.000
_cell.length_c   1.000
_cell.angle_alpha   90.00
_cell.angle_beta   90.00
_cell.angle_gamma   90.00
#
_symmetry.space_group_name_H-M   'P 1'
#
loop_
_entity.id
_entity.type
_entity.pdbx_description
1 polymer ?
#
loop_
_entity_poly.entity_id
_entity_poly.type
_entity_poly.pdbx_seq_one_letter_code
_entity_poly.pdbx_strand_id
1 'polypeptide(L)'
;MVLAVAAPGGDRRDRGRAGGRRRAVAAILALACGLLASGAGPRERLHRQSAGYSIPDVTLVDQDGAAFRLTVELGRPGPVVLQFIFTTCATVCPALSGTLAAAQDRLPGVRLLSISIDPEEDTPARLAGYARRFGAGPRWRLLTGRLEDVIAVERAFDAYRGNKMRHEPLTFARAAPGRPWLRLEGLPTGGELAAEVRRLMGAAAGAEDSAEKEPGEEPAAVAAAAAGTAAPGTAAAGRAAAAGETMLARGRRIYREGILPSGKPLRAAVAGGAIVAEARLACAGCHRPSGFGGVEAGTLVPPVTAPALFGRPGASAAELLGKLYQEELAQASWTRLRSAATARRPAYTEETLAAAVGRGIDPAGRALDPLMPRYELDAGAMGDLAAYLRTLSAAPAPGVDAAAIHFAVVVAGDVEPDRRRAMLDVAQAFVRSKNAETRRLLARPPTSPGYRDEQRRTWREWVLDVWDLPGPPAGWAEQLERRYRARPVFALLAGISAGAAEWRPVHELCERRGIPSLFPDTDLPVVSPAGAWTLYLSEGLALEGRSLARYLAERQAASGGEPRTVSANGPSGAAERGPLRIVQVFRDGAAGATAAASLREAMGAEAAARRLTDVVLGAQEARASAPGLLTARLAGTPPAAVVLWLDGADVAALAPALTGGGRGAIPELYLSYSLLGEELPPLPDALRARTRLSYRFALPGSAAPGAYRARAWLLSHGVAGTRERIRLETFFTFAMAADALERMAGDFSRAYFVETIERETERTANPGVYPRLGLGAGQRFAAKGCYLVKLAAGGPAAKPSLAAEGDWIVP
;
A
#
# COMPACT_ATOMS: atom_id res chain seq x y z
N MET A 1 54.40 -8.28 -42.09
CA MET A 1 54.90 -9.04 -43.21
C MET A 1 53.91 -8.85 -44.33
N VAL A 2 54.35 -8.12 -45.33
CA VAL A 2 53.68 -7.63 -46.54
C VAL A 2 53.28 -8.81 -47.40
N LEU A 3 52.14 -8.77 -48.07
CA LEU A 3 52.02 -9.21 -49.45
C LEU A 3 50.76 -8.63 -50.11
N ALA A 4 51.04 -7.71 -51.01
CA ALA A 4 50.14 -7.25 -52.06
C ALA A 4 50.25 -8.16 -53.29
N VAL A 5 49.17 -8.41 -54.00
CA VAL A 5 49.18 -8.84 -55.40
C VAL A 5 47.89 -8.35 -56.04
N ALA A 6 47.92 -7.32 -56.80
CA ALA A 6 47.81 -7.10 -58.27
C ALA A 6 46.51 -7.64 -58.95
N ALA A 7 45.84 -6.73 -59.64
CA ALA A 7 44.88 -7.00 -60.73
C ALA A 7 45.54 -7.36 -62.04
N PRO A 8 44.84 -8.00 -62.97
CA PRO A 8 44.60 -7.45 -64.27
C PRO A 8 43.11 -7.60 -64.73
N GLY A 9 42.51 -6.75 -65.43
CA GLY A 9 42.65 -6.23 -66.79
C GLY A 9 41.75 -6.94 -67.80
N GLY A 10 40.63 -6.23 -68.22
CA GLY A 10 40.01 -6.23 -69.53
C GLY A 10 39.20 -7.46 -69.97
N ASP A 11 37.94 -7.35 -70.29
CA ASP A 11 37.48 -7.18 -71.67
C ASP A 11 35.99 -6.86 -71.75
N ARG A 12 35.64 -6.17 -72.87
CA ARG A 12 34.32 -5.66 -73.23
C ARG A 12 33.45 -6.82 -73.80
N ARG A 13 32.16 -6.74 -73.49
CA ARG A 13 30.99 -7.10 -74.35
C ARG A 13 29.95 -7.82 -73.41
N ASP A 14 28.94 -7.08 -73.00
CA ASP A 14 27.56 -7.44 -73.34
C ASP A 14 26.56 -6.33 -72.98
N ARG A 15 26.09 -5.67 -74.01
CA ARG A 15 24.91 -4.80 -73.95
C ARG A 15 23.71 -5.67 -74.26
N GLY A 16 22.88 -5.98 -73.30
CA GLY A 16 21.63 -6.60 -73.64
C GLY A 16 20.83 -7.33 -72.50
N ARG A 17 20.90 -6.89 -71.29
CA ARG A 17 19.96 -7.45 -70.26
C ARG A 17 19.64 -6.44 -69.10
N ALA A 18 19.53 -5.17 -69.40
CA ALA A 18 19.27 -4.13 -68.36
C ALA A 18 17.78 -3.82 -68.10
N GLY A 19 16.84 -4.39 -68.87
CA GLY A 19 15.41 -4.09 -68.75
C GLY A 19 14.61 -4.94 -67.74
N GLY A 20 15.04 -6.17 -67.48
CA GLY A 20 14.31 -7.08 -66.61
C GLY A 20 14.61 -6.90 -65.09
N ARG A 21 15.84 -6.50 -64.77
CA ARG A 21 16.22 -6.32 -63.33
C ARG A 21 15.64 -5.07 -62.71
N ARG A 22 15.41 -3.99 -63.49
CA ARG A 22 14.79 -2.75 -62.92
C ARG A 22 13.30 -2.91 -62.59
N ARG A 23 12.56 -3.76 -63.31
CA ARG A 23 11.14 -4.07 -63.00
C ARG A 23 11.00 -5.01 -61.80
N ALA A 24 11.90 -5.96 -61.59
CA ALA A 24 11.90 -6.83 -60.43
C ALA A 24 12.27 -6.10 -59.14
N VAL A 25 13.24 -5.18 -59.18
CA VAL A 25 13.64 -4.35 -58.01
C VAL A 25 12.55 -3.33 -57.64
N ALA A 26 11.85 -2.76 -58.64
CA ALA A 26 10.73 -1.86 -58.41
C ALA A 26 9.51 -2.62 -57.82
N ALA A 27 9.25 -3.83 -58.24
CA ALA A 27 8.19 -4.67 -57.68
C ALA A 27 8.49 -5.14 -56.25
N ILE A 28 9.75 -5.46 -55.93
CA ILE A 28 10.20 -5.82 -54.58
C ILE A 28 10.19 -4.60 -53.64
N LEU A 29 10.57 -3.43 -54.13
CA LEU A 29 10.46 -2.18 -53.37
C LEU A 29 9.01 -1.74 -53.15
N ALA A 30 8.11 -1.93 -54.10
CA ALA A 30 6.69 -1.67 -53.92
C ALA A 30 6.03 -2.67 -52.97
N LEU A 31 6.42 -3.95 -52.95
CA LEU A 31 5.96 -4.94 -51.97
C LEU A 31 6.54 -4.64 -50.56
N ALA A 32 7.80 -4.20 -50.47
CA ALA A 32 8.42 -3.77 -49.21
C ALA A 32 7.80 -2.48 -48.65
N CYS A 33 7.45 -1.49 -49.51
CA CYS A 33 6.69 -0.31 -49.07
C CYS A 33 5.24 -0.60 -48.69
N GLY A 34 4.60 -1.58 -49.32
CA GLY A 34 3.26 -2.03 -48.96
C GLY A 34 3.21 -2.77 -47.61
N LEU A 35 4.29 -3.44 -47.21
CA LEU A 35 4.45 -4.09 -45.91
C LEU A 35 4.86 -3.13 -44.78
N LEU A 36 5.40 -1.93 -45.10
CA LEU A 36 5.76 -0.88 -44.16
C LEU A 36 4.60 0.08 -43.80
N ALA A 37 3.47 0.00 -44.51
CA ALA A 37 2.28 0.82 -44.26
C ALA A 37 1.32 0.21 -43.22
N SER A 38 1.60 -1.01 -42.71
CA SER A 38 0.88 -1.59 -41.57
C SER A 38 1.67 -1.29 -40.29
N GLY A 39 1.64 -0.05 -39.87
CA GLY A 39 2.25 0.41 -38.60
C GLY A 39 1.54 -0.06 -37.33
N ALA A 40 1.09 -1.32 -37.31
CA ALA A 40 0.74 -2.01 -36.09
C ALA A 40 1.99 -2.78 -35.62
N GLY A 41 2.72 -2.20 -34.69
CA GLY A 41 3.75 -2.94 -33.94
C GLY A 41 3.17 -4.26 -33.44
N PRO A 42 3.98 -5.28 -33.17
CA PRO A 42 3.47 -6.59 -32.75
C PRO A 42 2.62 -6.43 -31.50
N ARG A 43 1.28 -6.48 -31.67
CA ARG A 43 0.37 -6.57 -30.53
C ARG A 43 0.75 -7.81 -29.73
N GLU A 44 0.92 -7.63 -28.45
CA GLU A 44 1.19 -8.71 -27.52
C GLU A 44 0.07 -9.73 -27.67
N ARG A 45 0.41 -10.91 -28.15
CA ARG A 45 -0.57 -11.98 -28.23
C ARG A 45 -0.90 -12.38 -26.80
N LEU A 46 -2.16 -12.24 -26.40
CA LEU A 46 -2.68 -12.80 -25.17
C LEU A 46 -2.29 -14.27 -25.11
N HIS A 47 -1.59 -14.63 -24.04
CA HIS A 47 -1.28 -16.03 -23.80
C HIS A 47 -2.53 -16.69 -23.20
N ARG A 48 -3.01 -17.74 -23.86
CA ARG A 48 -4.23 -18.48 -23.49
C ARG A 48 -3.85 -19.86 -23.00
N GLN A 49 -4.36 -20.22 -21.85
CA GLN A 49 -4.17 -21.55 -21.28
C GLN A 49 -5.49 -22.06 -20.73
N SER A 50 -5.80 -23.33 -20.99
CA SER A 50 -6.91 -24.03 -20.34
C SER A 50 -6.39 -24.78 -19.12
N ALA A 51 -6.99 -24.57 -17.95
CA ALA A 51 -6.56 -25.16 -16.69
C ALA A 51 -7.74 -25.57 -15.80
N GLY A 52 -7.53 -26.60 -15.00
CA GLY A 52 -8.42 -26.98 -13.91
C GLY A 52 -7.91 -26.41 -12.60
N TYR A 53 -8.78 -25.80 -11.80
CA TYR A 53 -8.43 -25.25 -10.49
C TYR A 53 -9.31 -25.87 -9.41
N SER A 54 -8.71 -26.24 -8.29
CA SER A 54 -9.38 -26.70 -7.08
C SER A 54 -9.67 -25.51 -6.18
N ILE A 55 -10.89 -25.05 -6.16
CA ILE A 55 -11.29 -23.83 -5.44
C ILE A 55 -11.40 -24.14 -3.94
N PRO A 56 -10.71 -23.40 -3.06
CA PRO A 56 -10.82 -23.57 -1.62
C PRO A 56 -12.19 -23.10 -1.12
N ASP A 57 -12.66 -23.77 -0.07
CA ASP A 57 -13.91 -23.41 0.56
C ASP A 57 -13.71 -22.29 1.60
N VAL A 58 -13.63 -21.08 1.12
CA VAL A 58 -13.38 -19.89 1.92
C VAL A 58 -14.59 -18.94 1.87
N THR A 59 -14.70 -18.13 2.92
CA THR A 59 -15.70 -17.06 2.99
C THR A 59 -15.05 -15.72 2.65
N LEU A 60 -15.58 -15.05 1.63
CA LEU A 60 -15.20 -13.71 1.23
C LEU A 60 -16.35 -12.73 1.50
N VAL A 61 -16.03 -11.44 1.54
CA VAL A 61 -16.96 -10.34 1.77
C VAL A 61 -16.95 -9.44 0.55
N ASP A 62 -18.09 -9.03 0.05
CA ASP A 62 -18.16 -8.11 -1.08
C ASP A 62 -18.08 -6.64 -0.66
N GLN A 63 -18.07 -5.74 -1.64
CA GLN A 63 -18.01 -4.29 -1.42
C GLN A 63 -19.21 -3.73 -0.63
N ASP A 64 -20.30 -4.45 -0.52
CA ASP A 64 -21.51 -4.07 0.22
C ASP A 64 -21.55 -4.68 1.64
N GLY A 65 -20.50 -5.44 1.99
CA GLY A 65 -20.36 -6.08 3.30
C GLY A 65 -21.06 -7.45 3.40
N ALA A 66 -21.60 -7.99 2.30
CA ALA A 66 -22.24 -9.30 2.32
C ALA A 66 -21.20 -10.42 2.24
N ALA A 67 -21.26 -11.35 3.20
CA ALA A 67 -20.39 -12.52 3.23
C ALA A 67 -21.01 -13.68 2.43
N PHE A 68 -20.16 -14.44 1.73
CA PHE A 68 -20.57 -15.64 0.99
C PHE A 68 -19.39 -16.61 0.83
N ARG A 69 -19.74 -17.88 0.64
CA ARG A 69 -18.74 -18.92 0.35
C ARG A 69 -18.36 -18.89 -1.12
N LEU A 70 -17.08 -18.81 -1.42
CA LEU A 70 -16.56 -18.72 -2.79
C LEU A 70 -16.95 -19.95 -3.63
N THR A 71 -16.93 -21.15 -3.04
CA THR A 71 -17.33 -22.39 -3.70
C THR A 71 -18.81 -22.36 -4.13
N VAL A 72 -19.69 -21.80 -3.30
CA VAL A 72 -21.12 -21.63 -3.60
C VAL A 72 -21.30 -20.62 -4.73
N GLU A 73 -20.61 -19.48 -4.68
CA GLU A 73 -20.71 -18.45 -5.71
C GLU A 73 -20.20 -18.96 -7.06
N LEU A 74 -19.05 -19.62 -7.07
CA LEU A 74 -18.52 -20.20 -8.30
C LEU A 74 -19.28 -21.45 -8.77
N GLY A 75 -20.04 -22.12 -7.90
CA GLY A 75 -20.91 -23.23 -8.22
C GLY A 75 -22.24 -22.82 -8.86
N ARG A 76 -22.61 -21.54 -8.87
CA ARG A 76 -23.83 -21.06 -9.53
C ARG A 76 -23.78 -21.30 -11.04
N PRO A 77 -24.91 -21.64 -11.68
CA PRO A 77 -24.98 -21.79 -13.13
C PRO A 77 -24.55 -20.52 -13.87
N GLY A 78 -24.05 -20.71 -15.08
CA GLY A 78 -23.66 -19.64 -15.99
C GLY A 78 -22.19 -19.24 -15.94
N PRO A 79 -21.77 -18.38 -16.88
CA PRO A 79 -20.38 -17.98 -17.06
C PRO A 79 -19.91 -16.99 -15.98
N VAL A 80 -18.61 -17.04 -15.70
CA VAL A 80 -17.94 -16.17 -14.73
C VAL A 80 -16.58 -15.72 -15.26
N VAL A 81 -16.25 -14.46 -15.00
CA VAL A 81 -14.90 -13.90 -15.19
C VAL A 81 -14.35 -13.47 -13.83
N LEU A 82 -13.11 -13.81 -13.56
CA LEU A 82 -12.43 -13.51 -12.28
C LEU A 82 -11.08 -12.84 -12.54
N GLN A 83 -10.76 -11.81 -11.74
CA GLN A 83 -9.47 -11.12 -11.73
C GLN A 83 -8.99 -10.92 -10.31
N PHE A 84 -7.66 -10.85 -10.13
CA PHE A 84 -7.02 -10.44 -8.89
C PHE A 84 -6.57 -8.98 -9.02
N ILE A 85 -6.90 -8.17 -8.02
CA ILE A 85 -6.61 -6.74 -8.00
C ILE A 85 -6.20 -6.28 -6.59
N PHE A 86 -5.70 -5.06 -6.46
CA PHE A 86 -5.72 -4.32 -5.19
C PHE A 86 -5.84 -2.81 -5.45
N THR A 87 -6.50 -2.09 -4.55
CA THR A 87 -6.95 -0.72 -4.82
C THR A 87 -5.83 0.31 -4.87
N THR A 88 -4.68 0.01 -4.24
CA THR A 88 -3.50 0.89 -4.24
C THR A 88 -2.53 0.61 -5.41
N CYS A 89 -2.80 -0.41 -6.23
CA CYS A 89 -2.09 -0.61 -7.49
C CYS A 89 -2.34 0.56 -8.45
N ALA A 90 -1.27 1.12 -8.98
CA ALA A 90 -1.36 2.30 -9.86
C ALA A 90 -1.28 1.97 -11.36
N THR A 91 -0.84 0.77 -11.73
CA THR A 91 -0.50 0.41 -13.11
C THR A 91 -1.47 -0.63 -13.70
N VAL A 92 -1.36 -1.87 -13.30
CA VAL A 92 -2.05 -3.01 -13.94
C VAL A 92 -3.50 -3.16 -13.48
N CYS A 93 -3.79 -3.00 -12.19
CA CYS A 93 -5.15 -3.18 -11.69
C CYS A 93 -6.15 -2.18 -12.29
N PRO A 94 -5.82 -0.87 -12.47
CA PRO A 94 -6.70 0.02 -13.20
C PRO A 94 -6.95 -0.39 -14.65
N ALA A 95 -5.95 -0.94 -15.34
CA ALA A 95 -6.11 -1.43 -16.71
C ALA A 95 -6.99 -2.68 -16.75
N LEU A 96 -6.79 -3.65 -15.85
CA LEU A 96 -7.65 -4.83 -15.71
C LEU A 96 -9.09 -4.46 -15.39
N SER A 97 -9.29 -3.56 -14.44
CA SER A 97 -10.64 -3.08 -14.07
C SER A 97 -11.29 -2.27 -15.20
N GLY A 98 -10.50 -1.46 -15.92
CA GLY A 98 -10.96 -0.77 -17.13
C GLY A 98 -11.38 -1.74 -18.23
N THR A 99 -10.68 -2.86 -18.38
CA THR A 99 -11.07 -3.94 -19.29
C THR A 99 -12.42 -4.55 -18.92
N LEU A 100 -12.66 -4.86 -17.63
CA LEU A 100 -13.96 -5.36 -17.18
C LEU A 100 -15.07 -4.33 -17.36
N ALA A 101 -14.80 -3.06 -17.03
CA ALA A 101 -15.74 -1.96 -17.25
C ALA A 101 -16.18 -1.87 -18.72
N ALA A 102 -15.22 -1.94 -19.66
CA ALA A 102 -15.50 -1.90 -21.08
C ALA A 102 -16.16 -3.20 -21.64
N ALA A 103 -16.00 -4.32 -20.94
CA ALA A 103 -16.55 -5.61 -21.35
C ALA A 103 -17.93 -5.90 -20.75
N GLN A 104 -18.29 -5.34 -19.59
CA GLN A 104 -19.49 -5.73 -18.83
C GLN A 104 -20.79 -5.62 -19.63
N ASP A 105 -20.95 -4.57 -20.45
CA ASP A 105 -22.14 -4.37 -21.28
C ASP A 105 -22.17 -5.29 -22.49
N ARG A 106 -21.00 -5.79 -22.91
CA ARG A 106 -20.84 -6.73 -24.02
C ARG A 106 -20.96 -8.19 -23.61
N LEU A 107 -21.12 -8.43 -22.30
CA LEU A 107 -21.19 -9.75 -21.68
C LEU A 107 -22.47 -9.90 -20.83
N PRO A 108 -23.66 -9.84 -21.45
CA PRO A 108 -24.91 -10.06 -20.71
C PRO A 108 -24.91 -11.46 -20.10
N GLY A 109 -25.38 -11.56 -18.84
CA GLY A 109 -25.48 -12.84 -18.13
C GLY A 109 -24.15 -13.37 -17.55
N VAL A 110 -23.02 -12.75 -17.82
CA VAL A 110 -21.72 -13.12 -17.23
C VAL A 110 -21.54 -12.45 -15.87
N ARG A 111 -21.17 -13.22 -14.87
CA ARG A 111 -20.78 -12.70 -13.56
C ARG A 111 -19.31 -12.26 -13.58
N LEU A 112 -19.01 -11.10 -12.98
CA LEU A 112 -17.69 -10.53 -12.92
C LEU A 112 -17.25 -10.47 -11.45
N LEU A 113 -16.08 -11.00 -11.14
CA LEU A 113 -15.51 -11.05 -9.80
C LEU A 113 -14.11 -10.43 -9.82
N SER A 114 -13.84 -9.50 -8.92
CA SER A 114 -12.50 -8.99 -8.66
C SER A 114 -12.14 -9.24 -7.21
N ILE A 115 -11.15 -10.08 -6.96
CA ILE A 115 -10.69 -10.43 -5.60
C ILE A 115 -9.49 -9.58 -5.25
N SER A 116 -9.57 -8.86 -4.12
CA SER A 116 -8.43 -8.10 -3.62
C SER A 116 -7.37 -9.03 -3.06
N ILE A 117 -6.11 -8.78 -3.44
CA ILE A 117 -4.91 -9.44 -2.90
C ILE A 117 -4.26 -8.65 -1.76
N ASP A 118 -4.85 -7.52 -1.36
CA ASP A 118 -4.44 -6.70 -0.22
C ASP A 118 -5.59 -6.51 0.77
N PRO A 119 -6.17 -7.58 1.33
CA PRO A 119 -7.36 -7.50 2.14
C PRO A 119 -7.17 -6.74 3.47
N GLU A 120 -5.94 -6.57 3.92
CA GLU A 120 -5.62 -5.75 5.10
C GLU A 120 -5.80 -4.25 4.85
N GLU A 121 -5.78 -3.82 3.59
CA GLU A 121 -5.98 -2.44 3.17
C GLU A 121 -7.33 -2.24 2.48
N ASP A 122 -7.76 -3.21 1.68
CA ASP A 122 -8.94 -3.15 0.85
C ASP A 122 -10.19 -3.60 1.61
N THR A 123 -10.66 -2.75 2.50
CA THR A 123 -11.93 -2.95 3.21
C THR A 123 -13.13 -2.92 2.25
N PRO A 124 -14.31 -3.46 2.62
CA PRO A 124 -15.53 -3.34 1.81
C PRO A 124 -15.83 -1.91 1.38
N ALA A 125 -15.68 -0.93 2.27
CA ALA A 125 -15.90 0.48 1.95
C ALA A 125 -14.93 1.03 0.89
N ARG A 126 -13.65 0.61 0.91
CA ARG A 126 -12.67 0.94 -0.13
C ARG A 126 -13.02 0.29 -1.46
N LEU A 127 -13.39 -0.98 -1.43
CA LEU A 127 -13.84 -1.71 -2.62
C LEU A 127 -15.10 -1.09 -3.21
N ALA A 128 -16.06 -0.63 -2.40
CA ALA A 128 -17.23 0.11 -2.87
C ALA A 128 -16.84 1.42 -3.58
N GLY A 129 -15.87 2.15 -3.02
CA GLY A 129 -15.30 3.33 -3.68
C GLY A 129 -14.65 3.01 -5.02
N TYR A 130 -13.90 1.91 -5.07
CA TYR A 130 -13.26 1.42 -6.29
C TYR A 130 -14.27 0.94 -7.33
N ALA A 131 -15.31 0.21 -6.92
CA ALA A 131 -16.42 -0.23 -7.78
C ALA A 131 -17.13 0.94 -8.46
N ARG A 132 -17.49 1.97 -7.68
CA ARG A 132 -18.10 3.21 -8.23
C ARG A 132 -17.20 3.89 -9.25
N ARG A 133 -15.90 3.93 -8.99
CA ARG A 133 -14.90 4.54 -9.88
C ARG A 133 -14.88 3.90 -11.27
N PHE A 134 -14.99 2.57 -11.33
CA PHE A 134 -14.98 1.85 -12.60
C PHE A 134 -16.38 1.59 -13.17
N GLY A 135 -17.42 2.17 -12.55
CA GLY A 135 -18.79 1.95 -13.00
C GLY A 135 -19.22 0.48 -12.92
N ALA A 136 -18.79 -0.22 -11.86
CA ALA A 136 -19.16 -1.62 -11.67
C ALA A 136 -20.68 -1.76 -11.54
N GLY A 137 -21.28 -2.49 -12.43
CA GLY A 137 -22.71 -2.81 -12.42
C GLY A 137 -23.04 -3.95 -11.45
N PRO A 138 -24.32 -4.30 -11.28
CA PRO A 138 -24.78 -5.26 -10.26
C PRO A 138 -24.25 -6.69 -10.45
N ARG A 139 -23.71 -7.00 -11.62
CA ARG A 139 -23.10 -8.31 -11.92
C ARG A 139 -21.62 -8.36 -11.64
N TRP A 140 -21.02 -7.24 -11.24
CA TRP A 140 -19.60 -7.15 -10.92
C TRP A 140 -19.40 -6.94 -9.42
N ARG A 141 -18.91 -7.98 -8.74
CA ARG A 141 -18.57 -7.95 -7.32
C ARG A 141 -17.08 -7.82 -7.11
N LEU A 142 -16.72 -6.94 -6.19
CA LEU A 142 -15.35 -6.78 -5.71
C LEU A 142 -15.27 -7.40 -4.30
N LEU A 143 -14.31 -8.27 -4.10
CA LEU A 143 -14.27 -9.17 -2.95
C LEU A 143 -13.02 -8.95 -2.12
N THR A 144 -13.16 -9.06 -0.82
CA THR A 144 -12.08 -9.10 0.17
C THR A 144 -12.34 -10.22 1.18
N GLY A 145 -11.43 -10.45 2.12
CA GLY A 145 -11.61 -11.50 3.12
C GLY A 145 -10.46 -11.53 4.09
N ARG A 146 -10.26 -12.68 4.75
CA ARG A 146 -9.07 -12.91 5.55
C ARG A 146 -7.87 -13.12 4.61
N LEU A 147 -6.68 -12.64 5.02
CA LEU A 147 -5.48 -12.75 4.18
C LEU A 147 -5.15 -14.21 3.84
N GLU A 148 -5.29 -15.12 4.79
CA GLU A 148 -5.06 -16.55 4.58
C GLU A 148 -6.00 -17.14 3.53
N ASP A 149 -7.26 -16.74 3.56
CA ASP A 149 -8.30 -17.17 2.62
C ASP A 149 -8.00 -16.65 1.21
N VAL A 150 -7.63 -15.36 1.11
CA VAL A 150 -7.24 -14.75 -0.15
C VAL A 150 -6.00 -15.42 -0.74
N ILE A 151 -4.95 -15.65 0.08
CA ILE A 151 -3.74 -16.36 -0.36
C ILE A 151 -4.07 -17.80 -0.80
N ALA A 152 -4.99 -18.48 -0.12
CA ALA A 152 -5.43 -19.80 -0.53
C ALA A 152 -6.09 -19.78 -1.93
N VAL A 153 -6.92 -18.77 -2.21
CA VAL A 153 -7.55 -18.57 -3.52
C VAL A 153 -6.49 -18.24 -4.59
N GLU A 154 -5.56 -17.31 -4.31
CA GLU A 154 -4.48 -16.99 -5.26
C GLU A 154 -3.63 -18.22 -5.60
N ARG A 155 -3.28 -19.05 -4.61
CA ARG A 155 -2.55 -20.29 -4.83
C ARG A 155 -3.34 -21.29 -5.65
N ALA A 156 -4.64 -21.42 -5.40
CA ALA A 156 -5.51 -22.31 -6.15
C ALA A 156 -5.58 -21.93 -7.64
N PHE A 157 -5.47 -20.64 -7.98
CA PHE A 157 -5.45 -20.14 -9.36
C PHE A 157 -4.03 -19.97 -9.92
N ASP A 158 -3.00 -20.41 -9.21
CA ASP A 158 -1.58 -20.17 -9.56
C ASP A 158 -1.29 -18.69 -9.83
N ALA A 159 -1.87 -17.81 -9.02
CA ALA A 159 -1.71 -16.37 -9.09
C ALA A 159 -0.80 -15.80 -7.98
N TYR A 160 -0.54 -16.55 -6.91
CA TYR A 160 0.26 -16.11 -5.78
C TYR A 160 1.74 -15.97 -6.14
N ARG A 161 2.32 -14.77 -5.89
CA ARG A 161 3.74 -14.46 -6.20
C ARG A 161 4.53 -14.01 -4.97
N GLY A 162 4.02 -14.29 -3.76
CA GLY A 162 4.68 -13.99 -2.49
C GLY A 162 4.64 -12.52 -2.06
N ASN A 163 4.46 -11.59 -2.98
CA ASN A 163 4.34 -10.15 -2.73
C ASN A 163 3.34 -9.55 -3.72
N LYS A 164 2.41 -8.72 -3.23
CA LYS A 164 1.37 -8.06 -4.05
C LYS A 164 1.94 -7.22 -5.19
N MET A 165 3.13 -6.63 -5.02
CA MET A 165 3.77 -5.84 -6.08
C MET A 165 4.27 -6.68 -7.27
N ARG A 166 4.32 -8.02 -7.12
CA ARG A 166 4.72 -8.97 -8.17
C ARG A 166 3.54 -9.65 -8.84
N HIS A 167 2.29 -9.28 -8.49
CA HIS A 167 1.11 -9.86 -9.13
C HIS A 167 1.17 -9.70 -10.65
N GLU A 168 0.60 -10.66 -11.36
CA GLU A 168 0.58 -10.68 -12.82
C GLU A 168 -0.80 -10.24 -13.35
N PRO A 169 -0.88 -9.66 -14.56
CA PRO A 169 -2.15 -9.32 -15.19
C PRO A 169 -2.84 -10.60 -15.67
N LEU A 170 -3.59 -11.23 -14.78
CA LEU A 170 -4.31 -12.47 -15.03
C LEU A 170 -5.80 -12.24 -15.05
N THR A 171 -6.45 -12.80 -16.07
CA THR A 171 -7.91 -12.87 -16.15
C THR A 171 -8.31 -14.32 -16.35
N PHE A 172 -9.26 -14.78 -15.55
CA PHE A 172 -9.78 -16.14 -15.60
C PHE A 172 -11.23 -16.11 -16.06
N ALA A 173 -11.62 -17.01 -16.96
CA ALA A 173 -13.00 -17.12 -17.41
C ALA A 173 -13.43 -18.60 -17.45
N ARG A 174 -14.68 -18.86 -17.11
CA ARG A 174 -15.27 -20.20 -17.18
C ARG A 174 -16.70 -20.12 -17.67
N ALA A 175 -17.11 -20.99 -18.60
CA ALA A 175 -18.44 -20.99 -19.18
C ALA A 175 -19.54 -21.51 -18.23
N ALA A 176 -19.23 -22.53 -17.43
CA ALA A 176 -20.16 -23.14 -16.47
C ALA A 176 -19.40 -23.88 -15.38
N PRO A 177 -20.03 -24.18 -14.22
CA PRO A 177 -19.45 -25.05 -13.20
C PRO A 177 -19.01 -26.40 -13.78
N GLY A 178 -17.85 -26.90 -13.31
CA GLY A 178 -17.28 -28.17 -13.79
C GLY A 178 -16.52 -28.08 -15.12
N ARG A 179 -16.64 -27.00 -15.88
CA ARG A 179 -15.82 -26.79 -17.08
C ARG A 179 -14.44 -26.24 -16.74
N PRO A 180 -13.41 -26.49 -17.59
CA PRO A 180 -12.08 -25.89 -17.41
C PRO A 180 -12.15 -24.35 -17.43
N TRP A 181 -11.20 -23.74 -16.73
CA TRP A 181 -10.99 -22.29 -16.76
C TRP A 181 -10.09 -21.93 -17.97
N LEU A 182 -10.45 -20.88 -18.64
CA LEU A 182 -9.55 -20.16 -19.55
C LEU A 182 -8.74 -19.17 -18.70
N ARG A 183 -7.42 -19.33 -18.68
CA ARG A 183 -6.47 -18.38 -18.12
C ARG A 183 -5.96 -17.48 -19.26
N LEU A 184 -6.10 -16.19 -19.11
CA LEU A 184 -5.57 -15.18 -20.02
C LEU A 184 -4.47 -14.42 -19.29
N GLU A 185 -3.27 -14.45 -19.85
CA GLU A 185 -2.13 -13.67 -19.34
C GLU A 185 -1.93 -12.44 -20.23
N GLY A 186 -1.80 -11.26 -19.61
CA GLY A 186 -1.69 -10.00 -20.30
C GLY A 186 -2.91 -9.10 -20.11
N LEU A 187 -2.96 -8.01 -20.86
CA LEU A 187 -3.99 -6.97 -20.77
C LEU A 187 -4.86 -6.97 -22.04
N PRO A 188 -5.95 -7.76 -22.07
CA PRO A 188 -6.91 -7.68 -23.18
C PRO A 188 -7.65 -6.35 -23.15
N THR A 189 -8.05 -5.86 -24.30
CA THR A 189 -9.08 -4.82 -24.39
C THR A 189 -10.44 -5.40 -23.97
N GLY A 190 -11.40 -4.54 -23.59
CA GLY A 190 -12.76 -5.01 -23.27
C GLY A 190 -13.44 -5.76 -24.42
N GLY A 191 -13.14 -5.39 -25.68
CA GLY A 191 -13.61 -6.10 -26.84
C GLY A 191 -12.98 -7.48 -27.04
N GLU A 192 -11.66 -7.60 -26.84
CA GLU A 192 -10.95 -8.87 -26.88
C GLU A 192 -11.39 -9.81 -25.77
N LEU A 193 -11.51 -9.31 -24.53
CA LEU A 193 -12.04 -10.10 -23.42
C LEU A 193 -13.46 -10.62 -23.72
N ALA A 194 -14.33 -9.73 -24.20
CA ALA A 194 -15.69 -10.14 -24.56
C ALA A 194 -15.73 -11.18 -25.69
N ALA A 195 -14.83 -11.07 -26.68
CA ALA A 195 -14.70 -12.06 -27.74
C ALA A 195 -14.21 -13.42 -27.22
N GLU A 196 -13.23 -13.44 -26.30
CA GLU A 196 -12.72 -14.67 -25.67
C GLU A 196 -13.79 -15.37 -24.85
N VAL A 197 -14.54 -14.61 -24.04
CA VAL A 197 -15.59 -15.17 -23.19
C VAL A 197 -16.75 -15.71 -24.05
N ARG A 198 -17.16 -15.00 -25.11
CA ARG A 198 -18.16 -15.51 -26.05
C ARG A 198 -17.71 -16.79 -26.77
N ARG A 199 -16.46 -16.85 -27.21
CA ARG A 199 -15.86 -18.06 -27.81
C ARG A 199 -15.90 -19.24 -26.84
N LEU A 200 -15.55 -18.99 -25.57
CA LEU A 200 -15.61 -20.00 -24.51
C LEU A 200 -17.05 -20.51 -24.28
N MET A 201 -18.02 -19.60 -24.30
CA MET A 201 -19.45 -19.94 -24.17
C MET A 201 -19.96 -20.73 -25.38
N GLY A 202 -19.62 -20.31 -26.61
CA GLY A 202 -19.98 -20.98 -27.85
C GLY A 202 -19.38 -22.38 -27.94
N ALA A 203 -18.13 -22.57 -27.54
CA ALA A 203 -17.50 -23.89 -27.48
C ALA A 203 -18.18 -24.82 -26.44
N ALA A 204 -18.72 -24.24 -25.35
CA ALA A 204 -19.48 -24.98 -24.35
C ALA A 204 -20.88 -25.40 -24.87
N ALA A 205 -21.57 -24.51 -25.59
CA ALA A 205 -22.87 -24.77 -26.22
C ALA A 205 -22.73 -25.79 -27.36
N GLY A 206 -21.68 -25.68 -28.20
CA GLY A 206 -21.45 -26.64 -29.27
C GLY A 206 -21.03 -28.04 -28.81
N ALA A 207 -20.61 -28.22 -27.58
CA ALA A 207 -20.36 -29.51 -26.93
C ALA A 207 -21.69 -30.16 -26.40
N GLU A 208 -22.72 -29.37 -26.23
CA GLU A 208 -24.10 -29.84 -25.88
C GLU A 208 -24.97 -29.99 -27.11
N ASP A 209 -24.62 -29.32 -28.24
CA ASP A 209 -25.42 -29.24 -29.48
C ASP A 209 -24.73 -29.91 -30.67
N SER A 210 -24.18 -31.11 -30.45
CA SER A 210 -23.94 -32.03 -31.59
C SER A 210 -25.24 -32.67 -32.10
N ALA A 211 -26.40 -32.08 -31.87
CA ALA A 211 -27.68 -32.34 -32.49
C ALA A 211 -28.34 -31.00 -32.86
N GLU A 212 -28.37 -30.73 -34.17
CA GLU A 212 -29.25 -29.82 -34.93
C GLU A 212 -28.90 -28.32 -35.13
N LYS A 213 -28.51 -28.13 -36.40
CA LYS A 213 -28.95 -27.11 -37.41
C LYS A 213 -28.63 -25.60 -37.33
N GLU A 214 -28.31 -25.19 -38.49
CA GLU A 214 -27.84 -24.02 -39.21
C GLU A 214 -28.62 -22.67 -39.10
N PRO A 215 -28.18 -21.58 -39.74
CA PRO A 215 -28.09 -20.25 -39.16
C PRO A 215 -29.17 -19.27 -39.62
N GLY A 216 -29.38 -18.26 -38.86
CA GLY A 216 -30.27 -17.14 -39.18
C GLY A 216 -29.63 -15.79 -38.79
N GLU A 217 -29.73 -14.89 -39.72
CA GLU A 217 -29.23 -13.55 -39.92
C GLU A 217 -29.15 -12.57 -38.72
N GLU A 218 -28.16 -11.72 -38.81
CA GLU A 218 -27.99 -10.46 -38.04
C GLU A 218 -29.14 -9.46 -38.29
N PRO A 219 -29.38 -8.58 -37.39
CA PRO A 219 -29.52 -7.18 -37.76
C PRO A 219 -28.74 -6.19 -36.89
N ALA A 220 -28.42 -5.11 -37.58
CA ALA A 220 -27.55 -4.02 -37.28
C ALA A 220 -27.96 -3.09 -36.10
N ALA A 221 -26.96 -2.34 -35.70
CA ALA A 221 -26.86 -1.28 -34.69
C ALA A 221 -27.99 -0.26 -34.62
N VAL A 222 -28.29 0.19 -33.40
CA VAL A 222 -28.71 1.57 -33.16
C VAL A 222 -27.99 2.11 -31.91
N ALA A 223 -27.29 3.23 -32.12
CA ALA A 223 -26.69 4.04 -31.09
C ALA A 223 -27.74 4.94 -30.44
N ALA A 224 -27.70 5.06 -29.13
CA ALA A 224 -28.38 6.15 -28.43
C ALA A 224 -27.50 6.70 -27.31
N ALA A 225 -27.18 7.97 -27.45
CA ALA A 225 -26.51 8.79 -26.47
C ALA A 225 -27.48 9.17 -25.34
N ALA A 226 -27.03 9.14 -24.12
CA ALA A 226 -27.73 9.78 -23.02
C ALA A 226 -26.77 10.74 -22.29
N ALA A 227 -27.06 12.03 -22.38
CA ALA A 227 -26.41 13.10 -21.65
C ALA A 227 -26.98 13.14 -20.21
N GLY A 228 -26.07 13.06 -19.25
CA GLY A 228 -26.36 13.26 -17.83
C GLY A 228 -25.90 14.66 -17.40
N THR A 229 -26.81 15.45 -16.91
CA THR A 229 -26.63 16.81 -16.44
C THR A 229 -25.86 16.86 -15.12
N ALA A 230 -24.77 17.61 -15.09
CA ALA A 230 -24.02 17.92 -13.88
C ALA A 230 -24.57 19.19 -13.23
N ALA A 231 -24.77 19.17 -11.94
CA ALA A 231 -25.18 20.31 -11.12
C ALA A 231 -24.02 21.33 -10.95
N PRO A 232 -24.29 22.63 -10.93
CA PRO A 232 -23.27 23.66 -10.78
C PRO A 232 -23.07 24.03 -9.31
N GLY A 233 -21.89 23.80 -8.78
CA GLY A 233 -21.51 24.28 -7.47
C GLY A 233 -20.02 24.07 -7.20
N THR A 234 -19.29 25.19 -7.12
CA THR A 234 -17.89 25.36 -6.68
C THR A 234 -16.88 25.92 -7.69
N ALA A 235 -17.33 26.57 -8.76
CA ALA A 235 -16.39 27.12 -9.75
C ALA A 235 -15.80 28.52 -9.35
N ALA A 236 -16.27 29.17 -8.28
CA ALA A 236 -15.82 30.51 -7.92
C ALA A 236 -14.59 30.54 -6.99
N ALA A 237 -14.44 29.55 -6.12
CA ALA A 237 -13.29 29.48 -5.20
C ALA A 237 -11.96 29.06 -5.89
N GLY A 238 -12.05 28.32 -6.99
CA GLY A 238 -10.85 27.84 -7.72
C GLY A 238 -10.15 28.91 -8.55
N ARG A 239 -10.85 29.97 -8.95
CA ARG A 239 -10.27 31.04 -9.81
C ARG A 239 -9.41 32.04 -9.05
N ALA A 240 -9.69 32.27 -7.76
CA ALA A 240 -8.92 33.21 -6.95
C ALA A 240 -7.57 32.62 -6.49
N ALA A 241 -7.49 31.31 -6.32
CA ALA A 241 -6.26 30.62 -5.90
C ALA A 241 -5.22 30.46 -7.03
N ALA A 242 -5.64 30.51 -8.29
CA ALA A 242 -4.77 30.28 -9.45
C ALA A 242 -3.93 31.49 -9.86
N ALA A 243 -4.27 32.70 -9.46
CA ALA A 243 -3.60 33.93 -9.93
C ALA A 243 -2.21 34.19 -9.30
N GLY A 244 -1.80 33.45 -8.25
CA GLY A 244 -0.51 33.59 -7.60
C GLY A 244 0.35 32.32 -7.60
N GLU A 245 -0.12 31.23 -8.19
CA GLU A 245 0.59 29.95 -8.18
C GLU A 245 1.75 29.95 -9.18
N THR A 246 2.96 29.55 -8.72
CA THR A 246 4.13 29.49 -9.61
C THR A 246 4.01 28.37 -10.65
N MET A 247 4.72 28.50 -11.77
CA MET A 247 4.83 27.47 -12.82
C MET A 247 5.19 26.11 -12.23
N LEU A 248 6.15 26.04 -11.30
CA LEU A 248 6.56 24.80 -10.65
C LEU A 248 5.45 24.20 -9.76
N ALA A 249 4.70 25.04 -9.06
CA ALA A 249 3.59 24.57 -8.22
C ALA A 249 2.47 23.99 -9.08
N ARG A 250 2.13 24.65 -10.20
CA ARG A 250 1.13 24.13 -11.17
C ARG A 250 1.60 22.81 -11.80
N GLY A 251 2.85 22.74 -12.24
CA GLY A 251 3.44 21.51 -12.80
C GLY A 251 3.47 20.37 -11.79
N ARG A 252 3.81 20.66 -10.52
CA ARG A 252 3.73 19.70 -9.43
C ARG A 252 2.31 19.17 -9.23
N ARG A 253 1.32 20.04 -9.28
CA ARG A 253 -0.10 19.65 -9.12
C ARG A 253 -0.57 18.77 -10.27
N ILE A 254 -0.20 19.11 -11.51
CA ILE A 254 -0.46 18.26 -12.68
C ILE A 254 0.16 16.87 -12.48
N TYR A 255 1.45 16.82 -12.11
CA TYR A 255 2.19 15.58 -11.98
C TYR A 255 1.71 14.72 -10.82
N ARG A 256 1.53 15.31 -9.61
CA ARG A 256 1.24 14.57 -8.38
C ARG A 256 -0.24 14.36 -8.11
N GLU A 257 -1.09 15.30 -8.49
CA GLU A 257 -2.50 15.32 -8.13
C GLU A 257 -3.43 15.10 -9.32
N GLY A 258 -2.90 15.18 -10.55
CA GLY A 258 -3.71 15.02 -11.76
C GLY A 258 -4.71 16.17 -11.97
N ILE A 259 -4.39 17.37 -11.46
CA ILE A 259 -5.25 18.56 -11.52
C ILE A 259 -4.58 19.63 -12.37
N LEU A 260 -5.31 20.11 -13.36
CA LEU A 260 -4.89 21.21 -14.24
C LEU A 260 -4.88 22.57 -13.50
N PRO A 261 -4.17 23.59 -14.00
CA PRO A 261 -4.25 24.96 -13.47
C PRO A 261 -5.66 25.52 -13.38
N SER A 262 -6.56 25.07 -14.25
CA SER A 262 -7.99 25.40 -14.24
C SER A 262 -8.78 24.80 -13.08
N GLY A 263 -8.17 23.94 -12.25
CA GLY A 263 -8.85 23.16 -11.20
C GLY A 263 -9.58 21.92 -11.72
N LYS A 264 -9.57 21.65 -13.01
CA LYS A 264 -10.20 20.46 -13.59
C LYS A 264 -9.24 19.26 -13.52
N PRO A 265 -9.76 18.03 -13.40
CA PRO A 265 -8.93 16.83 -13.46
C PRO A 265 -8.32 16.64 -14.87
N LEU A 266 -7.19 15.92 -14.93
CA LEU A 266 -6.58 15.47 -16.18
C LEU A 266 -7.56 14.63 -17.00
N ARG A 267 -7.51 14.81 -18.32
CA ARG A 267 -8.21 13.97 -19.29
C ARG A 267 -7.18 13.19 -20.11
N ALA A 268 -7.45 11.91 -20.31
CA ALA A 268 -6.58 11.08 -21.13
C ALA A 268 -7.34 9.91 -21.77
N ALA A 269 -6.89 9.49 -22.93
CA ALA A 269 -7.27 8.21 -23.50
C ALA A 269 -6.41 7.11 -22.84
N VAL A 270 -7.09 6.15 -22.20
CA VAL A 270 -6.46 5.00 -21.56
C VAL A 270 -6.41 3.78 -22.48
N ALA A 271 -5.69 2.74 -22.09
CA ALA A 271 -5.67 1.48 -22.83
C ALA A 271 -7.11 0.98 -23.09
N GLY A 272 -7.41 0.68 -24.36
CA GLY A 272 -8.78 0.35 -24.78
C GLY A 272 -9.56 1.51 -25.41
N GLY A 273 -8.99 2.74 -25.47
CA GLY A 273 -9.52 3.89 -26.19
C GLY A 273 -10.59 4.69 -25.44
N ALA A 274 -10.93 4.34 -24.21
CA ALA A 274 -11.83 5.13 -23.38
C ALA A 274 -11.15 6.45 -22.96
N ILE A 275 -11.89 7.57 -23.06
CA ILE A 275 -11.44 8.86 -22.53
C ILE A 275 -11.93 8.97 -21.09
N VAL A 276 -11.00 9.16 -20.17
CA VAL A 276 -11.27 9.29 -18.74
C VAL A 276 -10.84 10.67 -18.27
N ALA A 277 -11.60 11.28 -17.38
CA ALA A 277 -11.29 12.57 -16.77
C ALA A 277 -11.25 12.40 -15.25
N GLU A 278 -10.06 12.17 -14.69
CA GLU A 278 -9.89 11.90 -13.26
C GLU A 278 -8.57 12.46 -12.74
N ALA A 279 -8.57 12.90 -11.47
CA ALA A 279 -7.35 13.32 -10.77
C ALA A 279 -6.34 12.14 -10.60
N ARG A 280 -6.83 10.90 -10.59
CA ARG A 280 -5.98 9.70 -10.48
C ARG A 280 -5.21 9.34 -11.75
N LEU A 281 -5.42 10.06 -12.85
CA LEU A 281 -4.53 10.04 -14.00
C LEU A 281 -3.23 10.83 -13.75
N ALA A 282 -2.96 11.20 -12.50
CA ALA A 282 -1.70 11.83 -12.12
C ALA A 282 -0.51 10.98 -12.58
N CYS A 283 0.49 11.61 -13.19
CA CYS A 283 1.70 10.94 -13.65
C CYS A 283 2.41 10.17 -12.53
N ALA A 284 2.38 10.74 -11.31
CA ALA A 284 2.94 10.14 -10.11
C ALA A 284 2.29 8.80 -9.71
N GLY A 285 1.10 8.48 -10.19
CA GLY A 285 0.46 7.19 -9.99
C GLY A 285 1.35 6.05 -10.50
N CYS A 286 1.81 6.15 -11.74
CA CYS A 286 2.69 5.15 -12.36
C CYS A 286 4.17 5.52 -12.17
N HIS A 287 4.57 6.75 -12.51
CA HIS A 287 5.98 7.19 -12.44
C HIS A 287 6.47 7.49 -11.03
N ARG A 288 5.61 7.37 -10.03
CA ARG A 288 5.86 7.64 -8.61
C ARG A 288 6.13 9.13 -8.32
N PRO A 289 5.94 9.58 -7.09
CA PRO A 289 6.24 10.96 -6.69
C PRO A 289 7.70 11.39 -6.93
N SER A 290 8.65 10.44 -6.89
CA SER A 290 10.06 10.67 -7.17
C SER A 290 10.39 10.85 -8.65
N GLY A 291 9.56 10.32 -9.54
CA GLY A 291 9.83 10.22 -10.96
C GLY A 291 10.70 9.03 -11.38
N PHE A 292 11.08 8.14 -10.43
CA PHE A 292 11.91 6.97 -10.78
C PHE A 292 11.12 5.84 -11.43
N GLY A 293 9.78 5.86 -11.34
CA GLY A 293 8.95 4.79 -11.88
C GLY A 293 9.17 3.47 -11.17
N GLY A 294 9.27 2.38 -11.94
CA GLY A 294 9.47 1.05 -11.35
C GLY A 294 9.10 -0.10 -12.25
N VAL A 295 9.14 -1.31 -11.69
CA VAL A 295 8.56 -2.50 -12.29
C VAL A 295 7.38 -2.92 -11.42
N GLU A 296 6.19 -2.99 -11.99
CA GLU A 296 4.98 -3.42 -11.31
C GLU A 296 4.25 -4.41 -12.21
N ALA A 297 3.90 -5.54 -11.67
CA ALA A 297 3.22 -6.62 -12.40
C ALA A 297 3.87 -6.92 -13.77
N GLY A 298 5.19 -6.89 -13.79
CA GLY A 298 5.94 -7.12 -14.99
C GLY A 298 5.96 -6.03 -16.04
N THR A 299 5.39 -4.92 -15.76
CA THR A 299 5.42 -3.74 -16.62
C THR A 299 6.49 -2.77 -16.14
N LEU A 300 7.37 -2.35 -17.05
CA LEU A 300 8.34 -1.31 -16.77
C LEU A 300 7.70 0.07 -16.92
N VAL A 301 7.65 0.82 -15.83
CA VAL A 301 7.36 2.25 -15.83
C VAL A 301 8.70 2.99 -15.83
N PRO A 302 9.12 3.60 -16.95
CA PRO A 302 10.44 4.20 -17.05
C PRO A 302 10.58 5.44 -16.16
N PRO A 303 11.82 5.80 -15.74
CA PRO A 303 12.07 7.01 -14.99
C PRO A 303 11.80 8.27 -15.85
N VAL A 304 11.20 9.27 -15.20
CA VAL A 304 10.91 10.61 -15.75
C VAL A 304 11.61 11.71 -14.95
N THR A 305 12.70 11.37 -14.26
CA THR A 305 13.56 12.34 -13.57
C THR A 305 14.27 13.25 -14.56
N ALA A 306 14.75 14.40 -14.11
CA ALA A 306 15.48 15.34 -14.98
C ALA A 306 16.69 14.71 -15.69
N PRO A 307 17.56 13.95 -15.00
CA PRO A 307 18.64 13.21 -15.67
C PRO A 307 18.16 12.20 -16.70
N ALA A 308 17.02 11.54 -16.42
CA ALA A 308 16.47 10.53 -17.29
C ALA A 308 15.86 11.11 -18.56
N LEU A 309 15.16 12.23 -18.46
CA LEU A 309 14.49 12.85 -19.61
C LEU A 309 15.42 13.75 -20.42
N PHE A 310 16.18 14.61 -19.74
CA PHE A 310 16.92 15.73 -20.34
C PHE A 310 18.44 15.57 -20.27
N GLY A 311 18.93 14.50 -19.61
CA GLY A 311 20.36 14.22 -19.45
C GLY A 311 21.00 13.66 -20.72
N ARG A 312 22.24 13.13 -20.56
CA ARG A 312 23.08 12.66 -21.67
C ARG A 312 22.32 11.72 -22.61
N PRO A 313 22.40 11.96 -23.93
CA PRO A 313 21.88 11.03 -24.93
C PRO A 313 22.53 9.65 -24.75
N GLY A 314 21.72 8.60 -24.73
CA GLY A 314 22.20 7.23 -24.74
C GLY A 314 22.21 6.48 -23.42
N ALA A 315 21.77 7.08 -22.30
CA ALA A 315 21.48 6.29 -21.11
C ALA A 315 20.21 5.44 -21.33
N SER A 316 20.29 4.17 -21.05
CA SER A 316 19.11 3.30 -21.07
C SER A 316 18.32 3.43 -19.78
N ALA A 317 17.02 3.10 -19.82
CA ALA A 317 16.20 3.03 -18.61
C ALA A 317 16.82 2.05 -17.57
N ALA A 318 17.43 0.96 -18.01
CA ALA A 318 18.11 0.00 -17.13
C ALA A 318 19.30 0.61 -16.39
N GLU A 319 20.06 1.50 -17.02
CA GLU A 319 21.18 2.21 -16.40
C GLU A 319 20.70 3.25 -15.36
N LEU A 320 19.48 3.77 -15.54
CA LEU A 320 18.87 4.78 -14.68
C LEU A 320 18.05 4.18 -13.52
N LEU A 321 17.58 2.96 -13.67
CA LEU A 321 16.73 2.28 -12.67
C LEU A 321 17.50 1.73 -11.45
N GLY A 322 18.81 1.78 -11.44
CA GLY A 322 19.64 1.32 -10.31
C GLY A 322 19.47 -0.16 -9.96
N LYS A 323 20.14 -0.60 -8.90
CA LYS A 323 20.16 -2.00 -8.45
C LYS A 323 18.79 -2.56 -8.05
N LEU A 324 17.89 -1.70 -7.57
CA LEU A 324 16.55 -2.10 -7.13
C LEU A 324 15.79 -2.91 -8.18
N TYR A 325 15.90 -2.51 -9.44
CA TYR A 325 15.18 -3.12 -10.54
C TYR A 325 16.03 -4.10 -11.36
N GLN A 326 17.35 -4.09 -11.18
CA GLN A 326 18.22 -5.05 -11.84
C GLN A 326 17.95 -6.48 -11.39
N GLU A 327 17.68 -6.72 -10.11
CA GLU A 327 17.28 -8.02 -9.59
C GLU A 327 15.93 -8.49 -10.16
N GLU A 328 14.97 -7.59 -10.29
CA GLU A 328 13.67 -7.89 -10.88
C GLU A 328 13.76 -8.12 -12.38
N LEU A 329 14.57 -7.33 -13.07
CA LEU A 329 14.89 -7.53 -14.49
C LEU A 329 15.63 -8.84 -14.73
N ALA A 330 16.50 -9.27 -13.81
CA ALA A 330 17.23 -10.51 -13.93
C ALA A 330 16.36 -11.76 -13.69
N GLN A 331 15.32 -11.64 -12.88
CA GLN A 331 14.37 -12.72 -12.57
C GLN A 331 13.24 -12.83 -13.58
N ALA A 332 13.02 -11.78 -14.37
CA ALA A 332 11.97 -11.78 -15.39
C ALA A 332 12.44 -12.54 -16.63
N SER A 333 11.73 -13.57 -17.00
CA SER A 333 11.92 -14.36 -18.26
C SER A 333 11.59 -13.55 -19.54
N TRP A 334 11.76 -12.24 -19.53
CA TRP A 334 11.06 -11.31 -20.39
C TRP A 334 12.00 -10.59 -21.34
N THR A 335 12.09 -11.07 -22.51
CA THR A 335 12.75 -10.43 -23.67
C THR A 335 12.26 -9.01 -23.90
N ARG A 336 11.00 -8.70 -23.60
CA ARG A 336 10.42 -7.36 -23.77
C ARG A 336 10.88 -6.35 -22.73
N LEU A 337 10.89 -6.73 -21.45
CA LEU A 337 11.36 -5.85 -20.40
C LEU A 337 12.81 -5.47 -20.61
N ARG A 338 13.64 -6.43 -21.03
CA ARG A 338 15.04 -6.18 -21.40
C ARG A 338 15.16 -5.23 -22.58
N SER A 339 14.38 -5.42 -23.65
CA SER A 339 14.49 -4.56 -24.83
C SER A 339 13.99 -3.13 -24.54
N ALA A 340 12.90 -2.96 -23.78
CA ALA A 340 12.44 -1.66 -23.33
C ALA A 340 13.42 -0.97 -22.38
N ALA A 341 13.98 -1.72 -21.43
CA ALA A 341 14.93 -1.20 -20.45
C ALA A 341 16.29 -0.82 -21.07
N THR A 342 16.74 -1.53 -22.10
CA THR A 342 18.03 -1.29 -22.77
C THR A 342 17.92 -0.37 -24.00
N ALA A 343 16.71 0.01 -24.40
CA ALA A 343 16.48 0.88 -25.54
C ALA A 343 17.06 2.29 -25.30
N ARG A 344 17.98 2.69 -26.13
CA ARG A 344 18.59 4.03 -26.10
C ARG A 344 17.73 5.02 -26.90
N ARG A 345 17.66 6.26 -26.47
CA ARG A 345 16.92 7.34 -27.12
C ARG A 345 17.64 8.68 -26.97
N PRO A 346 17.39 9.64 -27.84
CA PRO A 346 17.79 11.04 -27.64
C PRO A 346 17.17 11.62 -26.36
N ALA A 347 17.75 12.69 -25.82
CA ALA A 347 17.12 13.48 -24.79
C ALA A 347 15.80 14.08 -25.30
N TYR A 348 14.85 14.28 -24.37
CA TYR A 348 13.60 14.96 -24.72
C TYR A 348 13.81 16.45 -24.90
N THR A 349 13.21 17.01 -25.95
CA THR A 349 12.90 18.43 -26.08
C THR A 349 11.47 18.66 -25.58
N GLU A 350 11.03 19.90 -25.52
CA GLU A 350 9.64 20.21 -25.14
C GLU A 350 8.63 19.64 -26.14
N GLU A 351 8.96 19.73 -27.45
CA GLU A 351 8.11 19.17 -28.51
C GLU A 351 8.03 17.65 -28.46
N THR A 352 9.16 16.98 -28.26
CA THR A 352 9.16 15.51 -28.16
C THR A 352 8.55 15.00 -26.87
N LEU A 353 8.65 15.76 -25.77
CA LEU A 353 7.94 15.47 -24.53
C LEU A 353 6.42 15.62 -24.67
N ALA A 354 5.97 16.69 -25.34
CA ALA A 354 4.56 16.87 -25.68
C ALA A 354 4.03 15.76 -26.61
N ALA A 355 4.87 15.31 -27.58
CA ALA A 355 4.54 14.15 -28.41
C ALA A 355 4.43 12.85 -27.62
N ALA A 356 5.30 12.64 -26.65
CA ALA A 356 5.26 11.46 -25.78
C ALA A 356 4.01 11.46 -24.90
N VAL A 357 3.70 12.57 -24.26
CA VAL A 357 2.57 12.70 -23.35
C VAL A 357 1.23 12.65 -24.09
N GLY A 358 1.11 13.35 -25.23
CA GLY A 358 -0.16 13.44 -25.96
C GLY A 358 -0.38 12.35 -27.00
N ARG A 359 0.67 11.93 -27.71
CA ARG A 359 0.58 10.96 -28.81
C ARG A 359 1.24 9.61 -28.51
N GLY A 360 2.00 9.51 -27.43
CA GLY A 360 2.70 8.30 -27.04
C GLY A 360 3.85 7.92 -27.98
N ILE A 361 4.61 8.90 -28.45
CA ILE A 361 5.77 8.69 -29.35
C ILE A 361 7.01 9.25 -28.66
N ASP A 362 8.04 8.42 -28.47
CA ASP A 362 9.31 8.83 -27.87
C ASP A 362 10.18 9.65 -28.84
N PRO A 363 11.31 10.28 -28.38
CA PRO A 363 12.19 11.06 -29.23
C PRO A 363 12.87 10.27 -30.37
N ALA A 364 12.87 8.94 -30.30
CA ALA A 364 13.38 8.05 -31.35
C ALA A 364 12.28 7.63 -32.35
N GLY A 365 11.05 8.19 -32.23
CA GLY A 365 9.91 7.88 -33.10
C GLY A 365 9.20 6.53 -32.73
N ARG A 366 9.53 5.93 -31.61
CA ARG A 366 8.94 4.66 -31.17
C ARG A 366 7.66 4.89 -30.38
N ALA A 367 6.68 4.00 -30.56
CA ALA A 367 5.47 4.02 -29.76
C ALA A 367 5.78 3.65 -28.29
N LEU A 368 5.28 4.45 -27.35
CA LEU A 368 5.27 4.14 -25.94
C LEU A 368 4.22 3.07 -25.62
N ASP A 369 4.43 2.36 -24.50
CA ASP A 369 3.50 1.35 -24.03
C ASP A 369 2.07 1.89 -23.97
N PRO A 370 1.05 1.16 -24.44
CA PRO A 370 -0.35 1.57 -24.40
C PRO A 370 -0.90 1.81 -23.00
N LEU A 371 -0.27 1.23 -21.95
CA LEU A 371 -0.64 1.49 -20.55
C LEU A 371 -0.38 2.94 -20.14
N MET A 372 0.60 3.62 -20.73
CA MET A 372 0.76 5.05 -20.52
C MET A 372 -0.42 5.79 -21.16
N PRO A 373 -1.25 6.53 -20.40
CA PRO A 373 -2.37 7.29 -20.98
C PRO A 373 -1.91 8.35 -21.97
N ARG A 374 -2.76 8.71 -22.90
CA ARG A 374 -2.53 9.81 -23.86
C ARG A 374 -3.29 11.03 -23.39
N TYR A 375 -2.57 12.00 -22.83
CA TYR A 375 -3.13 13.13 -22.11
C TYR A 375 -3.51 14.27 -23.05
N GLU A 376 -4.64 14.92 -22.74
CA GLU A 376 -5.07 16.16 -23.40
C GLU A 376 -4.55 17.36 -22.57
N LEU A 377 -3.36 17.84 -22.90
CA LEU A 377 -2.74 19.01 -22.26
C LEU A 377 -2.58 20.14 -23.29
N ASP A 378 -2.97 21.36 -22.90
CA ASP A 378 -2.61 22.55 -23.67
C ASP A 378 -1.13 22.91 -23.51
N ALA A 379 -0.63 23.83 -24.31
CA ALA A 379 0.78 24.22 -24.31
C ALA A 379 1.23 24.80 -22.96
N GLY A 380 0.34 25.54 -22.25
CA GLY A 380 0.64 26.11 -20.94
C GLY A 380 0.81 25.04 -19.87
N ALA A 381 -0.16 24.11 -19.76
CA ALA A 381 -0.09 22.99 -18.84
C ALA A 381 1.09 22.06 -19.15
N MET A 382 1.41 21.86 -20.43
CA MET A 382 2.58 21.09 -20.84
C MET A 382 3.89 21.76 -20.42
N GLY A 383 3.99 23.09 -20.56
CA GLY A 383 5.13 23.87 -20.10
C GLY A 383 5.30 23.82 -18.58
N ASP A 384 4.21 23.95 -17.82
CA ASP A 384 4.20 23.80 -16.36
C ASP A 384 4.69 22.40 -15.94
N LEU A 385 4.18 21.33 -16.60
CA LEU A 385 4.62 19.96 -16.36
C LEU A 385 6.10 19.77 -16.66
N ALA A 386 6.57 20.24 -17.82
CA ALA A 386 7.98 20.13 -18.22
C ALA A 386 8.92 20.86 -17.25
N ALA A 387 8.53 22.05 -16.77
CA ALA A 387 9.28 22.78 -15.76
C ALA A 387 9.41 21.99 -14.45
N TYR A 388 8.34 21.36 -13.99
CA TYR A 388 8.39 20.52 -12.81
C TYR A 388 9.25 19.25 -13.02
N LEU A 389 9.12 18.55 -14.14
CA LEU A 389 9.93 17.37 -14.46
C LEU A 389 11.43 17.67 -14.46
N ARG A 390 11.83 18.89 -14.87
CA ARG A 390 13.23 19.35 -14.79
C ARG A 390 13.76 19.50 -13.37
N THR A 391 12.90 19.51 -12.36
CA THR A 391 13.30 19.57 -10.94
C THR A 391 13.45 18.20 -10.29
N LEU A 392 12.89 17.15 -10.88
CA LEU A 392 12.92 15.80 -10.28
C LEU A 392 14.34 15.23 -10.30
N SER A 393 14.91 15.01 -9.11
CA SER A 393 16.27 14.50 -8.92
C SER A 393 17.37 15.32 -9.63
N ALA A 394 17.11 16.62 -9.80
CA ALA A 394 18.08 17.52 -10.43
C ALA A 394 19.24 17.91 -9.48
N ALA A 395 19.01 17.87 -8.17
CA ALA A 395 19.97 18.18 -7.14
C ALA A 395 19.85 17.21 -5.96
N PRO A 396 20.91 17.02 -5.16
CA PRO A 396 20.84 16.24 -3.93
C PRO A 396 19.81 16.82 -2.96
N ALA A 397 19.13 15.93 -2.21
CA ALA A 397 18.16 16.35 -1.21
C ALA A 397 18.84 17.10 -0.04
N PRO A 398 18.15 18.02 0.63
CA PRO A 398 18.65 18.62 1.87
C PRO A 398 19.08 17.55 2.88
N GLY A 399 20.24 17.74 3.53
CA GLY A 399 20.83 16.77 4.43
C GLY A 399 21.70 15.72 3.75
N VAL A 400 22.00 15.88 2.47
CA VAL A 400 22.97 15.05 1.74
C VAL A 400 24.07 15.94 1.17
N ASP A 401 25.33 15.63 1.49
CA ASP A 401 26.49 16.26 0.87
C ASP A 401 27.43 15.20 0.23
N ALA A 402 28.59 15.64 -0.23
CA ALA A 402 29.52 14.75 -0.93
C ALA A 402 30.08 13.62 -0.03
N ALA A 403 30.13 13.82 1.28
CA ALA A 403 30.77 12.92 2.24
C ALA A 403 29.75 12.21 3.16
N ALA A 404 28.63 12.85 3.47
CA ALA A 404 27.73 12.41 4.52
C ALA A 404 26.25 12.51 4.15
N ILE A 405 25.44 11.73 4.86
CA ILE A 405 23.98 11.86 4.95
C ILE A 405 23.64 12.16 6.41
N HIS A 406 22.90 13.25 6.61
CA HIS A 406 22.49 13.72 7.93
C HIS A 406 21.12 13.20 8.29
N PHE A 407 21.02 12.58 9.46
CA PHE A 407 19.78 12.08 10.04
C PHE A 407 19.54 12.70 11.41
N ALA A 408 18.31 12.65 11.89
CA ALA A 408 18.03 12.94 13.29
C ALA A 408 17.11 11.89 13.91
N VAL A 409 17.27 11.72 15.21
CA VAL A 409 16.32 11.03 16.10
C VAL A 409 15.63 12.09 16.95
N VAL A 410 14.30 12.05 17.03
CA VAL A 410 13.51 12.99 17.86
C VAL A 410 13.14 12.34 19.17
N VAL A 411 13.42 13.04 20.29
CA VAL A 411 12.98 12.69 21.64
C VAL A 411 12.02 13.78 22.09
N ALA A 412 10.72 13.48 22.14
CA ALA A 412 9.67 14.45 22.35
C ALA A 412 9.07 14.36 23.76
N GLY A 413 9.19 15.42 24.53
CA GLY A 413 8.74 15.51 25.91
C GLY A 413 9.64 14.77 26.92
N ASP A 414 9.13 14.58 28.12
CA ASP A 414 9.86 13.94 29.22
C ASP A 414 9.78 12.41 29.12
N VAL A 415 10.52 11.87 28.15
CA VAL A 415 10.61 10.43 27.93
C VAL A 415 11.36 9.75 29.08
N GLU A 416 10.82 8.67 29.60
CA GLU A 416 11.46 7.87 30.65
C GLU A 416 12.91 7.51 30.26
N PRO A 417 13.88 7.69 31.19
CA PRO A 417 15.30 7.50 30.88
C PRO A 417 15.67 6.16 30.27
N ASP A 418 15.02 5.07 30.68
CA ASP A 418 15.27 3.72 30.17
C ASP A 418 14.75 3.54 28.73
N ARG A 419 13.61 4.11 28.40
CA ARG A 419 13.07 4.14 27.03
C ARG A 419 13.96 4.95 26.10
N ARG A 420 14.37 6.15 26.55
CA ARG A 420 15.29 7.01 25.82
C ARG A 420 16.63 6.32 25.55
N ARG A 421 17.23 5.70 26.57
CA ARG A 421 18.48 4.94 26.44
C ARG A 421 18.32 3.78 25.47
N ALA A 422 17.27 3.00 25.61
CA ALA A 422 17.02 1.84 24.74
C ALA A 422 17.05 2.21 23.25
N MET A 423 16.47 3.34 22.88
CA MET A 423 16.49 3.83 21.50
C MET A 423 17.85 4.38 21.10
N LEU A 424 18.42 5.29 21.89
CA LEU A 424 19.64 6.01 21.50
C LEU A 424 20.88 5.11 21.45
N ASP A 425 21.00 4.14 22.38
CA ASP A 425 22.09 3.17 22.37
C ASP A 425 22.14 2.39 21.05
N VAL A 426 20.99 1.89 20.61
CA VAL A 426 20.87 1.15 19.35
C VAL A 426 21.15 2.04 18.15
N ALA A 427 20.54 3.22 18.10
CA ALA A 427 20.72 4.17 17.00
C ALA A 427 22.20 4.56 16.81
N GLN A 428 22.88 4.93 17.90
CA GLN A 428 24.28 5.30 17.88
C GLN A 428 25.20 4.12 17.55
N ALA A 429 24.93 2.93 18.11
CA ALA A 429 25.69 1.72 17.80
C ALA A 429 25.57 1.36 16.32
N PHE A 430 24.34 1.46 15.76
CA PHE A 430 24.10 1.18 14.35
C PHE A 430 24.90 2.14 13.45
N VAL A 431 24.84 3.44 13.71
CA VAL A 431 25.57 4.45 12.92
C VAL A 431 27.10 4.22 13.01
N ARG A 432 27.62 3.94 14.21
CA ARG A 432 29.05 3.60 14.37
C ARG A 432 29.45 2.37 13.55
N SER A 433 28.65 1.31 13.61
CA SER A 433 28.88 0.07 12.85
C SER A 433 28.82 0.30 11.34
N LYS A 434 27.78 1.03 10.86
CA LYS A 434 27.61 1.36 9.44
C LYS A 434 28.75 2.22 8.90
N ASN A 435 29.18 3.23 9.65
CA ASN A 435 30.30 4.08 9.25
C ASN A 435 31.63 3.31 9.22
N ALA A 436 31.87 2.41 10.18
CA ALA A 436 33.03 1.54 10.17
C ALA A 436 33.05 0.61 8.95
N GLU A 437 31.90 0.05 8.59
CA GLU A 437 31.74 -0.76 7.37
C GLU A 437 32.00 0.09 6.12
N THR A 438 31.38 1.27 6.02
CA THR A 438 31.56 2.19 4.89
C THR A 438 33.03 2.54 4.69
N ARG A 439 33.76 2.93 5.76
CA ARG A 439 35.19 3.23 5.68
C ARG A 439 36.02 2.02 5.23
N ARG A 440 35.70 0.82 5.73
CA ARG A 440 36.38 -0.42 5.31
C ARG A 440 36.17 -0.71 3.83
N LEU A 441 34.94 -0.51 3.33
CA LEU A 441 34.60 -0.75 1.94
C LEU A 441 35.28 0.27 1.02
N LEU A 442 35.31 1.56 1.41
CA LEU A 442 36.01 2.61 0.66
C LEU A 442 37.53 2.45 0.65
N ALA A 443 38.12 1.82 1.66
CA ALA A 443 39.54 1.53 1.75
C ALA A 443 39.99 0.33 0.87
N ARG A 444 39.06 -0.50 0.40
CA ARG A 444 39.39 -1.64 -0.48
C ARG A 444 39.83 -1.15 -1.85
N PRO A 445 40.87 -1.74 -2.45
CA PRO A 445 41.24 -1.47 -3.84
C PRO A 445 40.04 -1.80 -4.73
N PRO A 446 39.68 -0.94 -5.68
CA PRO A 446 38.56 -1.22 -6.58
C PRO A 446 38.93 -2.34 -7.55
N THR A 447 38.00 -3.26 -7.77
CA THR A 447 38.14 -4.36 -8.72
C THR A 447 38.03 -3.89 -10.17
N SER A 448 37.45 -2.71 -10.40
CA SER A 448 37.37 -2.05 -11.71
C SER A 448 37.15 -0.54 -11.55
N PRO A 449 37.52 0.30 -12.54
CA PRO A 449 37.25 1.74 -12.49
C PRO A 449 35.78 2.10 -12.28
N GLY A 450 34.86 1.44 -12.96
CA GLY A 450 33.42 1.68 -12.82
C GLY A 450 32.88 1.35 -11.43
N TYR A 451 33.43 0.34 -10.77
CA TYR A 451 33.07 -0.03 -9.40
C TYR A 451 33.45 1.05 -8.39
N ARG A 452 34.61 1.70 -8.60
CA ARG A 452 35.07 2.83 -7.74
C ARG A 452 34.13 4.01 -7.81
N ASP A 453 33.65 4.36 -8.99
CA ASP A 453 32.73 5.50 -9.17
C ASP A 453 31.36 5.21 -8.59
N GLU A 454 30.87 3.99 -8.74
CA GLU A 454 29.63 3.54 -8.13
C GLU A 454 29.72 3.56 -6.60
N GLN A 455 30.81 3.04 -6.03
CA GLN A 455 31.04 3.08 -4.59
C GLN A 455 31.03 4.51 -4.03
N ARG A 456 31.74 5.43 -4.69
CA ARG A 456 31.79 6.83 -4.27
C ARG A 456 30.46 7.56 -4.40
N ARG A 457 29.61 7.14 -5.31
CA ARG A 457 28.26 7.70 -5.46
C ARG A 457 27.31 7.17 -4.41
N THR A 458 27.41 5.92 -4.05
CA THR A 458 26.46 5.21 -3.20
C THR A 458 26.77 5.36 -1.72
N TRP A 459 28.06 5.34 -1.33
CA TRP A 459 28.44 5.27 0.08
C TRP A 459 28.76 6.65 0.65
N ARG A 460 28.06 6.96 1.75
CA ARG A 460 28.23 8.17 2.53
C ARG A 460 28.35 7.79 4.01
N GLU A 461 29.08 8.54 4.79
CA GLU A 461 29.02 8.42 6.24
C GLU A 461 27.67 8.95 6.76
N TRP A 462 27.17 8.35 7.83
CA TRP A 462 25.96 8.78 8.49
C TRP A 462 26.30 9.71 9.65
N VAL A 463 25.68 10.86 9.67
CA VAL A 463 25.71 11.80 10.81
C VAL A 463 24.36 11.76 11.47
N LEU A 464 24.34 11.48 12.78
CA LEU A 464 23.12 11.36 13.55
C LEU A 464 23.05 12.46 14.61
N ASP A 465 22.06 13.33 14.47
CA ASP A 465 21.73 14.34 15.47
C ASP A 465 20.62 13.82 16.41
N VAL A 466 20.65 14.22 17.67
CA VAL A 466 19.54 13.99 18.61
C VAL A 466 18.78 15.30 18.80
N TRP A 467 17.51 15.29 18.46
CA TRP A 467 16.63 16.44 18.61
C TRP A 467 15.74 16.25 19.84
N ASP A 468 16.24 16.70 20.99
CA ASP A 468 15.45 16.75 22.22
C ASP A 468 14.44 17.91 22.15
N LEU A 469 13.18 17.64 22.42
CA LEU A 469 12.07 18.60 22.43
C LEU A 469 11.52 18.71 23.88
N PRO A 470 12.18 19.47 24.75
CA PRO A 470 11.70 19.63 26.12
C PRO A 470 10.44 20.49 26.17
N GLY A 471 9.71 20.34 27.27
CA GLY A 471 8.52 21.11 27.56
C GLY A 471 7.28 20.67 26.80
N PRO A 472 6.21 21.46 26.84
CA PRO A 472 4.92 21.08 26.27
C PRO A 472 4.92 21.08 24.74
N PRO A 473 4.07 20.24 24.09
CA PRO A 473 3.99 20.12 22.63
C PRO A 473 3.77 21.42 21.86
N ALA A 474 3.12 22.41 22.47
CA ALA A 474 2.89 23.71 21.86
C ALA A 474 4.17 24.44 21.43
N GLY A 475 5.30 24.19 22.13
CA GLY A 475 6.61 24.80 21.81
C GLY A 475 7.44 24.00 20.83
N TRP A 476 7.05 22.78 20.48
CA TRP A 476 7.89 21.88 19.67
C TRP A 476 8.03 22.31 18.22
N ALA A 477 6.99 22.87 17.64
CA ALA A 477 7.02 23.31 16.23
C ALA A 477 8.15 24.31 15.96
N GLU A 478 8.35 25.29 16.86
CA GLU A 478 9.45 26.27 16.75
C GLU A 478 10.82 25.64 17.00
N GLN A 479 10.93 24.76 18.00
CA GLN A 479 12.16 24.04 18.30
C GLN A 479 12.62 23.19 17.12
N LEU A 480 11.71 22.43 16.50
CA LEU A 480 11.95 21.61 15.33
C LEU A 480 12.41 22.46 14.14
N GLU A 481 11.74 23.57 13.88
CA GLU A 481 12.07 24.46 12.78
C GLU A 481 13.46 25.10 12.95
N ARG A 482 13.83 25.51 14.18
CA ARG A 482 15.18 26.03 14.49
C ARG A 482 16.25 24.97 14.22
N ARG A 483 16.06 23.73 14.68
CA ARG A 483 17.02 22.64 14.47
C ARG A 483 17.19 22.32 12.99
N TYR A 484 16.08 22.22 12.26
CA TYR A 484 16.13 21.96 10.83
C TYR A 484 16.84 23.09 10.05
N ARG A 485 16.59 24.36 10.40
CA ARG A 485 17.29 25.48 9.75
C ARG A 485 18.78 25.52 10.06
N ALA A 486 19.15 25.16 11.29
CA ALA A 486 20.57 25.11 11.69
C ALA A 486 21.31 23.99 10.95
N ARG A 487 20.71 22.84 10.80
CA ARG A 487 21.26 21.70 10.05
C ARG A 487 20.11 20.89 9.43
N PRO A 488 19.88 21.05 8.13
CA PRO A 488 18.92 20.21 7.42
C PRO A 488 19.31 18.73 7.50
N VAL A 489 18.31 17.85 7.72
CA VAL A 489 18.49 16.40 7.73
C VAL A 489 17.79 15.76 6.56
N PHE A 490 18.32 14.66 6.05
CA PHE A 490 17.73 13.88 4.97
C PHE A 490 16.41 13.20 5.41
N ALA A 491 16.47 12.58 6.59
CA ALA A 491 15.32 11.91 7.18
C ALA A 491 15.39 11.93 8.72
N LEU A 492 14.24 11.76 9.37
CA LEU A 492 14.14 11.38 10.77
C LEU A 492 14.07 9.85 10.85
N LEU A 493 14.91 9.23 11.65
CA LEU A 493 14.92 7.78 11.84
C LEU A 493 14.53 7.45 13.26
N ALA A 494 13.54 6.58 13.42
CA ALA A 494 12.95 6.30 14.71
C ALA A 494 12.43 7.59 15.37
N GLY A 495 12.51 7.69 16.67
CA GLY A 495 12.01 8.78 17.49
C GLY A 495 11.08 8.22 18.55
N ILE A 496 10.89 8.96 19.62
CA ILE A 496 10.09 8.49 20.75
C ILE A 496 9.39 9.68 21.40
N SER A 497 8.14 9.48 21.80
CA SER A 497 7.38 10.46 22.57
C SER A 497 7.08 9.98 23.99
N ALA A 498 6.91 10.93 24.91
CA ALA A 498 6.45 10.65 26.24
C ALA A 498 4.95 10.33 26.20
N GLY A 499 4.57 9.10 26.57
CA GLY A 499 3.20 8.63 26.82
C GLY A 499 2.11 9.24 25.94
N ALA A 500 1.28 10.11 26.53
CA ALA A 500 0.17 10.79 25.87
C ALA A 500 0.55 11.94 24.93
N ALA A 501 1.85 12.23 24.74
CA ALA A 501 2.26 13.32 23.87
C ALA A 501 2.00 12.97 22.39
N GLU A 502 1.27 13.83 21.71
CA GLU A 502 0.99 13.69 20.29
C GLU A 502 2.24 13.91 19.43
N TRP A 503 2.44 13.06 18.44
CA TRP A 503 3.51 13.19 17.45
C TRP A 503 3.23 14.29 16.39
N ARG A 504 2.08 14.97 16.48
CA ARG A 504 1.56 15.92 15.49
C ARG A 504 2.56 17.02 15.08
N PRO A 505 3.27 17.73 16.00
CA PRO A 505 4.21 18.78 15.58
C PRO A 505 5.37 18.26 14.72
N VAL A 506 5.86 17.03 15.01
CA VAL A 506 6.91 16.36 14.21
C VAL A 506 6.37 15.97 12.86
N HIS A 507 5.20 15.33 12.83
CA HIS A 507 4.50 14.97 11.60
C HIS A 507 4.30 16.18 10.68
N GLU A 508 3.78 17.27 11.20
CA GLU A 508 3.52 18.49 10.43
C GLU A 508 4.80 19.12 9.87
N LEU A 509 5.90 19.14 10.63
CA LEU A 509 7.19 19.54 10.08
C LEU A 509 7.59 18.68 8.90
N CYS A 510 7.47 17.36 9.04
CA CYS A 510 7.83 16.40 8.00
C CYS A 510 7.01 16.61 6.73
N GLU A 511 5.70 16.79 6.86
CA GLU A 511 4.80 17.06 5.72
C GLU A 511 5.10 18.41 5.05
N ARG A 512 5.32 19.48 5.82
CA ARG A 512 5.63 20.82 5.28
C ARG A 512 6.98 20.87 4.57
N ARG A 513 8.01 20.20 5.12
CA ARG A 513 9.40 20.23 4.63
C ARG A 513 9.76 19.08 3.71
N GLY A 514 8.86 18.13 3.52
CA GLY A 514 9.12 16.92 2.75
C GLY A 514 10.24 16.08 3.36
N ILE A 515 10.24 15.88 4.68
CA ILE A 515 11.24 15.10 5.40
C ILE A 515 10.68 13.72 5.69
N PRO A 516 11.27 12.64 5.17
CA PRO A 516 10.90 11.30 5.57
C PRO A 516 11.06 11.11 7.08
N SER A 517 10.05 10.56 7.74
CA SER A 517 10.10 10.18 9.16
C SER A 517 9.72 8.70 9.26
N LEU A 518 10.66 7.87 9.70
CA LEU A 518 10.52 6.43 9.71
C LEU A 518 10.25 5.91 11.13
N PHE A 519 9.10 5.29 11.31
CA PHE A 519 8.74 4.42 12.41
C PHE A 519 9.01 4.99 13.81
N PRO A 520 8.48 6.18 14.16
CA PRO A 520 8.57 6.69 15.53
C PRO A 520 7.79 5.78 16.49
N ASP A 521 8.34 5.58 17.70
CA ASP A 521 7.67 4.89 18.83
C ASP A 521 6.69 5.86 19.49
N THR A 522 5.46 5.84 19.03
CA THR A 522 4.35 6.65 19.54
C THR A 522 3.05 5.83 19.56
N ASP A 523 2.27 5.97 20.62
CA ASP A 523 0.94 5.36 20.73
C ASP A 523 -0.15 6.22 20.09
N LEU A 524 0.17 7.47 19.74
CA LEU A 524 -0.71 8.44 19.08
C LEU A 524 -0.13 8.91 17.74
N PRO A 525 -0.02 8.04 16.75
CA PRO A 525 0.39 8.44 15.41
C PRO A 525 -0.68 9.34 14.78
N VAL A 526 -0.25 10.21 13.85
CA VAL A 526 -1.19 11.06 13.13
C VAL A 526 -1.82 10.27 11.99
N VAL A 527 -3.10 10.02 12.07
CA VAL A 527 -3.88 9.39 11.01
C VAL A 527 -4.38 10.50 10.08
N SER A 528 -3.80 10.60 8.89
CA SER A 528 -4.17 11.61 7.89
C SER A 528 -4.20 10.98 6.49
N PRO A 529 -5.27 11.18 5.73
CA PRO A 529 -5.33 10.69 4.34
C PRO A 529 -4.37 11.45 3.40
N ALA A 530 -3.90 12.63 3.81
CA ALA A 530 -3.00 13.48 3.03
C ALA A 530 -1.52 13.31 3.38
N GLY A 531 -1.17 12.50 4.42
CA GLY A 531 0.21 12.29 4.84
C GLY A 531 1.02 11.56 3.77
N ALA A 532 2.25 12.05 3.50
CA ALA A 532 3.13 11.49 2.48
C ALA A 532 4.50 11.10 3.02
N TRP A 533 4.95 11.68 4.13
CA TRP A 533 6.34 11.63 4.54
C TRP A 533 6.60 10.87 5.83
N THR A 534 5.59 10.64 6.66
CA THR A 534 5.75 9.87 7.89
C THR A 534 5.19 8.47 7.74
N LEU A 535 6.03 7.47 7.99
CA LEU A 535 5.69 6.06 8.03
C LEU A 535 5.66 5.58 9.49
N TYR A 536 4.59 4.92 9.88
CA TYR A 536 4.40 4.39 11.23
C TYR A 536 4.39 2.86 11.23
N LEU A 537 4.78 2.25 12.34
CA LEU A 537 4.66 0.80 12.51
C LEU A 537 3.20 0.38 12.67
N SER A 538 2.38 1.15 13.37
CA SER A 538 0.94 0.89 13.50
C SER A 538 0.14 2.19 13.75
N GLU A 539 -1.18 2.12 13.69
CA GLU A 539 -2.06 3.23 14.08
C GLU A 539 -2.26 3.35 15.61
N GLY A 540 -1.43 2.66 16.39
CA GLY A 540 -1.41 2.79 17.83
C GLY A 540 -2.74 2.46 18.50
N LEU A 541 -3.16 3.33 19.41
CA LEU A 541 -4.38 3.16 20.19
C LEU A 541 -5.66 3.21 19.36
N ALA A 542 -5.66 3.93 18.25
CA ALA A 542 -6.80 3.94 17.35
C ALA A 542 -7.04 2.56 16.73
N LEU A 543 -5.98 1.83 16.37
CA LEU A 543 -6.08 0.46 15.88
C LEU A 543 -6.66 -0.49 16.94
N GLU A 544 -6.22 -0.36 18.20
CA GLU A 544 -6.73 -1.19 19.29
C GLU A 544 -8.25 -1.00 19.50
N GLY A 545 -8.71 0.26 19.46
CA GLY A 545 -10.14 0.58 19.58
C GLY A 545 -10.98 -0.03 18.45
N ARG A 546 -10.55 0.11 17.20
CA ARG A 546 -11.25 -0.47 16.05
C ARG A 546 -11.23 -1.99 16.04
N SER A 547 -10.09 -2.60 16.38
CA SER A 547 -9.99 -4.07 16.46
C SER A 547 -10.89 -4.65 17.55
N LEU A 548 -11.01 -3.96 18.68
CA LEU A 548 -11.93 -4.36 19.73
C LEU A 548 -13.40 -4.25 19.27
N ALA A 549 -13.77 -3.19 18.55
CA ALA A 549 -15.11 -3.05 17.98
C ALA A 549 -15.48 -4.25 17.10
N ARG A 550 -14.57 -4.62 16.20
CA ARG A 550 -14.76 -5.77 15.31
C ARG A 550 -14.88 -7.08 16.07
N TYR A 551 -14.00 -7.33 17.02
CA TYR A 551 -14.07 -8.52 17.88
C TYR A 551 -15.41 -8.63 18.60
N LEU A 552 -15.91 -7.54 19.21
CA LEU A 552 -17.19 -7.52 19.91
C LEU A 552 -18.36 -7.77 18.96
N ALA A 553 -18.31 -7.28 17.73
CA ALA A 553 -19.33 -7.52 16.71
C ALA A 553 -19.35 -9.00 16.25
N GLU A 554 -18.18 -9.58 15.96
CA GLU A 554 -18.04 -10.99 15.57
C GLU A 554 -18.53 -11.94 16.67
N ARG A 555 -18.20 -11.63 17.91
CA ARG A 555 -18.63 -12.39 19.06
C ARG A 555 -20.14 -12.34 19.28
N GLN A 556 -20.77 -11.21 19.04
CA GLN A 556 -22.21 -11.08 19.09
C GLN A 556 -22.88 -11.88 17.99
N ALA A 557 -22.38 -11.83 16.76
CA ALA A 557 -22.88 -12.63 15.65
C ALA A 557 -22.80 -14.14 15.94
N ALA A 558 -21.68 -14.59 16.51
CA ALA A 558 -21.49 -16.00 16.91
C ALA A 558 -22.43 -16.45 18.04
N SER A 559 -22.93 -15.52 18.86
CA SER A 559 -23.87 -15.81 19.97
C SER A 559 -25.33 -15.95 19.52
N GLY A 560 -25.64 -15.90 18.22
CA GLY A 560 -26.97 -16.15 17.67
C GLY A 560 -27.97 -15.00 17.92
N GLY A 561 -27.56 -13.76 17.74
CA GLY A 561 -28.34 -12.57 18.01
C GLY A 561 -29.30 -12.15 16.91
N GLU A 562 -30.35 -12.89 16.60
CA GLU A 562 -31.58 -12.28 16.08
C GLU A 562 -32.48 -11.87 17.25
N PRO A 563 -33.18 -10.72 17.17
CA PRO A 563 -34.19 -10.38 18.16
C PRO A 563 -35.38 -11.33 17.97
N ARG A 564 -35.46 -12.40 18.75
CA ARG A 564 -36.70 -13.19 18.82
C ARG A 564 -37.73 -12.31 19.50
N THR A 565 -38.74 -11.93 18.75
CA THR A 565 -39.98 -11.39 19.28
C THR A 565 -40.55 -12.40 20.29
N VAL A 566 -40.56 -12.00 21.53
CA VAL A 566 -41.12 -12.83 22.63
C VAL A 566 -42.64 -12.78 22.50
N SER A 567 -43.24 -13.91 22.21
CA SER A 567 -44.67 -14.12 22.41
C SER A 567 -44.94 -14.12 23.90
N ALA A 568 -45.81 -13.23 24.34
CA ALA A 568 -46.20 -13.07 25.73
C ALA A 568 -47.15 -14.17 26.16
N ASN A 569 -46.68 -15.39 26.47
CA ASN A 569 -47.39 -16.35 27.30
C ASN A 569 -46.55 -17.60 27.56
N GLY A 570 -45.92 -17.65 28.75
CA GLY A 570 -45.28 -18.84 29.30
C GLY A 570 -44.43 -18.58 30.52
N PRO A 571 -44.57 -19.30 31.64
CA PRO A 571 -43.76 -19.07 32.83
C PRO A 571 -42.49 -19.90 32.78
N SER A 572 -41.38 -19.27 32.64
CA SER A 572 -40.11 -19.63 33.29
C SER A 572 -38.91 -18.85 32.71
N GLY A 573 -38.24 -18.22 33.59
CA GLY A 573 -36.90 -17.63 33.70
C GLY A 573 -35.85 -17.82 32.60
N ALA A 574 -36.14 -17.49 31.35
CA ALA A 574 -35.07 -17.26 30.34
C ALA A 574 -34.75 -15.77 30.37
N ALA A 575 -33.63 -15.41 30.93
CA ALA A 575 -33.12 -14.04 30.92
C ALA A 575 -33.08 -13.55 29.45
N GLU A 576 -33.91 -12.52 29.15
CA GLU A 576 -33.85 -11.79 27.92
C GLU A 576 -32.42 -11.33 27.68
N ARG A 577 -31.75 -11.89 26.64
CA ARG A 577 -30.45 -11.44 26.20
C ARG A 577 -30.64 -10.21 25.36
N GLY A 578 -30.81 -9.06 26.02
CA GLY A 578 -30.74 -7.76 25.39
C GLY A 578 -29.36 -7.52 24.76
N PRO A 579 -29.18 -6.45 23.96
CA PRO A 579 -27.91 -6.12 23.37
C PRO A 579 -26.83 -5.95 24.46
N LEU A 580 -25.62 -6.45 24.19
CA LEU A 580 -24.48 -6.37 25.11
C LEU A 580 -24.24 -4.90 25.51
N ARG A 581 -24.49 -4.57 26.79
CA ARG A 581 -24.16 -3.26 27.34
C ARG A 581 -22.69 -3.22 27.67
N ILE A 582 -21.97 -2.22 27.11
CA ILE A 582 -20.54 -2.02 27.26
C ILE A 582 -20.33 -0.69 27.98
N VAL A 583 -19.46 -0.69 28.97
CA VAL A 583 -19.00 0.55 29.64
C VAL A 583 -17.53 0.74 29.29
N GLN A 584 -17.16 1.89 28.75
CA GLN A 584 -15.76 2.25 28.59
C GLN A 584 -15.35 3.39 29.53
N VAL A 585 -14.15 3.28 30.07
CA VAL A 585 -13.58 4.23 31.04
C VAL A 585 -12.28 4.78 30.49
N PHE A 586 -12.13 6.08 30.50
CA PHE A 586 -10.91 6.77 30.06
C PHE A 586 -10.75 8.12 30.76
N ARG A 587 -9.53 8.66 30.79
CA ARG A 587 -9.29 10.02 31.27
C ARG A 587 -9.46 11.05 30.16
N ASP A 588 -10.03 12.20 30.51
CA ASP A 588 -10.15 13.34 29.60
C ASP A 588 -8.74 13.87 29.21
N GLY A 589 -8.54 14.14 27.92
CA GLY A 589 -7.28 14.63 27.37
C GLY A 589 -6.12 13.63 27.38
N ALA A 590 -6.34 12.37 27.82
CA ALA A 590 -5.31 11.34 27.83
C ALA A 590 -5.32 10.49 26.55
N ALA A 591 -4.23 9.73 26.34
CA ALA A 591 -4.09 8.86 25.17
C ALA A 591 -5.25 7.86 25.03
N GLY A 592 -5.80 7.35 26.15
CA GLY A 592 -6.93 6.43 26.17
C GLY A 592 -8.22 6.99 25.54
N ALA A 593 -8.41 8.32 25.55
CA ALA A 593 -9.54 8.95 24.88
C ALA A 593 -9.56 8.69 23.37
N THR A 594 -8.40 8.58 22.73
CA THR A 594 -8.27 8.24 21.29
C THR A 594 -8.77 6.82 21.02
N ALA A 595 -8.41 5.86 21.86
CA ALA A 595 -8.89 4.48 21.72
C ALA A 595 -10.41 4.40 21.95
N ALA A 596 -10.92 5.13 22.96
CA ALA A 596 -12.34 5.20 23.26
C ALA A 596 -13.16 5.81 22.10
N ALA A 597 -12.66 6.89 21.51
CA ALA A 597 -13.28 7.50 20.32
C ALA A 597 -13.28 6.53 19.13
N SER A 598 -12.17 5.84 18.88
CA SER A 598 -12.03 4.88 17.79
C SER A 598 -12.93 3.65 17.94
N LEU A 599 -13.10 3.16 19.19
CA LEU A 599 -14.08 2.10 19.50
C LEU A 599 -15.50 2.57 19.15
N ARG A 600 -15.86 3.76 19.57
CA ARG A 600 -17.18 4.34 19.33
C ARG A 600 -17.47 4.53 17.83
N GLU A 601 -16.52 5.10 17.12
CA GLU A 601 -16.63 5.32 15.67
C GLU A 601 -16.78 4.00 14.91
N ALA A 602 -15.97 3.00 15.23
CA ALA A 602 -15.99 1.69 14.57
C ALA A 602 -17.26 0.88 14.87
N MET A 603 -17.90 1.09 16.03
CA MET A 603 -19.21 0.50 16.32
C MET A 603 -20.34 1.11 15.50
N GLY A 604 -20.14 2.31 14.96
CA GLY A 604 -21.18 3.11 14.30
C GLY A 604 -22.09 3.84 15.28
N ALA A 605 -22.60 4.99 14.88
CA ALA A 605 -23.32 5.91 15.76
C ALA A 605 -24.52 5.27 16.47
N GLU A 606 -25.34 4.53 15.74
CA GLU A 606 -26.56 3.91 16.28
C GLU A 606 -26.26 2.78 17.27
N ALA A 607 -25.34 1.89 16.92
CA ALA A 607 -24.94 0.79 17.81
C ALA A 607 -24.21 1.30 19.06
N ALA A 608 -23.36 2.31 18.92
CA ALA A 608 -22.69 2.96 20.03
C ALA A 608 -23.69 3.64 20.98
N ALA A 609 -24.67 4.38 20.44
CA ALA A 609 -25.69 5.06 21.26
C ALA A 609 -26.53 4.06 22.10
N ARG A 610 -26.80 2.86 21.54
CA ARG A 610 -27.60 1.85 22.23
C ARG A 610 -26.84 1.02 23.24
N ARG A 611 -25.51 0.85 23.07
CA ARG A 611 -24.73 -0.17 23.77
C ARG A 611 -23.55 0.36 24.59
N LEU A 612 -23.00 1.51 24.20
CA LEU A 612 -21.76 2.03 24.77
C LEU A 612 -22.05 3.20 25.71
N THR A 613 -21.55 3.08 26.93
CA THR A 613 -21.65 4.14 27.95
C THR A 613 -20.23 4.61 28.29
N ASP A 614 -19.97 5.90 28.23
CA ASP A 614 -18.70 6.49 28.63
C ASP A 614 -18.69 6.85 30.12
N VAL A 615 -17.61 6.51 30.79
CA VAL A 615 -17.21 7.02 32.09
C VAL A 615 -15.92 7.80 31.89
N VAL A 616 -16.04 9.11 31.88
CA VAL A 616 -14.90 10.01 31.71
C VAL A 616 -14.39 10.40 33.08
N LEU A 617 -13.14 10.08 33.36
CA LEU A 617 -12.43 10.56 34.54
C LEU A 617 -11.78 11.91 34.21
N GLY A 618 -11.89 12.86 35.10
CA GLY A 618 -11.24 14.17 34.93
C GLY A 618 -9.72 14.01 34.81
N ALA A 619 -9.07 14.85 33.99
CA ALA A 619 -7.63 14.76 33.75
C ALA A 619 -6.79 14.82 35.03
N GLN A 620 -7.23 15.61 36.02
CA GLN A 620 -6.59 15.79 37.33
C GLN A 620 -7.33 15.05 38.46
N GLU A 621 -8.31 14.23 38.14
CA GLU A 621 -9.07 13.53 39.14
C GLU A 621 -8.21 12.51 39.88
N ALA A 622 -8.26 12.55 41.24
CA ALA A 622 -7.49 11.64 42.06
C ALA A 622 -7.90 10.18 41.81
N ARG A 623 -6.92 9.28 41.67
CA ARG A 623 -7.18 7.84 41.50
C ARG A 623 -8.07 7.27 42.59
N ALA A 624 -8.02 7.80 43.80
CA ALA A 624 -8.84 7.38 44.94
C ALA A 624 -10.36 7.60 44.75
N SER A 625 -10.77 8.57 43.98
CA SER A 625 -12.20 8.89 43.72
C SER A 625 -12.77 8.07 42.54
N ALA A 626 -11.95 7.59 41.63
CA ALA A 626 -12.36 6.86 40.43
C ALA A 626 -13.21 5.61 40.72
N PRO A 627 -12.93 4.76 41.76
CA PRO A 627 -13.77 3.62 42.10
C PRO A 627 -15.21 3.98 42.46
N GLY A 628 -15.40 5.08 43.16
CA GLY A 628 -16.73 5.61 43.51
C GLY A 628 -17.56 6.03 42.30
N LEU A 629 -16.94 6.72 41.37
CA LEU A 629 -17.58 7.11 40.10
C LEU A 629 -17.95 5.88 39.24
N LEU A 630 -17.06 4.92 39.12
CA LEU A 630 -17.35 3.70 38.38
C LEU A 630 -18.47 2.90 39.04
N THR A 631 -18.45 2.76 40.37
CA THR A 631 -19.51 2.07 41.10
C THR A 631 -20.87 2.74 40.91
N ALA A 632 -20.93 4.06 40.97
CA ALA A 632 -22.15 4.83 40.73
C ALA A 632 -22.69 4.62 39.31
N ARG A 633 -21.81 4.57 38.29
CA ARG A 633 -22.18 4.34 36.87
C ARG A 633 -22.56 2.88 36.59
N LEU A 634 -22.02 1.93 37.34
CA LEU A 634 -22.38 0.52 37.26
C LEU A 634 -23.65 0.16 38.09
N ALA A 635 -24.18 1.13 38.88
CA ALA A 635 -25.42 0.95 39.61
C ALA A 635 -26.58 0.69 38.63
N GLY A 636 -27.41 -0.33 38.92
CA GLY A 636 -28.48 -0.76 38.03
C GLY A 636 -28.16 -2.05 37.27
N THR A 637 -28.51 -2.16 35.99
CA THR A 637 -28.21 -3.37 35.20
C THR A 637 -26.70 -3.51 34.96
N PRO A 638 -26.07 -4.62 35.41
CA PRO A 638 -24.63 -4.82 35.23
C PRO A 638 -24.24 -4.79 33.72
N PRO A 639 -23.14 -4.17 33.33
CA PRO A 639 -22.64 -4.27 31.97
C PRO A 639 -22.13 -5.68 31.67
N ALA A 640 -22.28 -6.14 30.46
CA ALA A 640 -21.70 -7.39 30.02
C ALA A 640 -20.16 -7.28 29.87
N ALA A 641 -19.68 -6.09 29.52
CA ALA A 641 -18.27 -5.80 29.30
C ALA A 641 -17.88 -4.41 29.85
N VAL A 642 -16.67 -4.32 30.40
CA VAL A 642 -16.01 -3.06 30.78
C VAL A 642 -14.70 -2.94 30.00
N VAL A 643 -14.49 -1.81 29.37
CA VAL A 643 -13.27 -1.48 28.65
C VAL A 643 -12.54 -0.37 29.41
N LEU A 644 -11.30 -0.61 29.82
CA LEU A 644 -10.49 0.39 30.51
C LEU A 644 -9.36 0.85 29.59
N TRP A 645 -9.50 2.06 29.08
CA TRP A 645 -8.47 2.75 28.30
C TRP A 645 -7.61 3.62 29.24
N LEU A 646 -6.93 2.94 30.19
CA LEU A 646 -6.26 3.55 31.33
C LEU A 646 -4.86 2.95 31.54
N ASP A 647 -4.00 3.68 32.24
CA ASP A 647 -2.70 3.17 32.67
C ASP A 647 -2.81 2.09 33.78
N GLY A 648 -1.70 1.39 34.04
CA GLY A 648 -1.68 0.32 35.03
C GLY A 648 -2.05 0.75 36.44
N ALA A 649 -1.74 1.98 36.84
CA ALA A 649 -2.04 2.51 38.17
C ALA A 649 -3.55 2.82 38.30
N ASP A 650 -4.18 3.35 37.32
CA ASP A 650 -5.63 3.58 37.29
C ASP A 650 -6.39 2.25 37.24
N VAL A 651 -5.92 1.27 36.46
CA VAL A 651 -6.51 -0.07 36.39
C VAL A 651 -6.43 -0.75 37.76
N ALA A 652 -5.28 -0.68 38.44
CA ALA A 652 -5.12 -1.23 39.81
C ALA A 652 -6.07 -0.56 40.80
N ALA A 653 -6.25 0.77 40.72
CA ALA A 653 -7.17 1.50 41.58
C ALA A 653 -8.64 1.10 41.36
N LEU A 654 -9.05 0.81 40.12
CA LEU A 654 -10.43 0.47 39.75
C LEU A 654 -10.76 -1.02 39.97
N ALA A 655 -9.78 -1.93 40.00
CA ALA A 655 -9.97 -3.36 40.11
C ALA A 655 -10.88 -3.78 41.29
N PRO A 656 -10.77 -3.21 42.51
CA PRO A 656 -11.66 -3.54 43.62
C PRO A 656 -13.14 -3.20 43.36
N ALA A 657 -13.41 -2.11 42.65
CA ALA A 657 -14.79 -1.72 42.30
C ALA A 657 -15.47 -2.71 41.33
N LEU A 658 -14.68 -3.41 40.52
CA LEU A 658 -15.14 -4.42 39.57
C LEU A 658 -15.37 -5.80 40.22
N THR A 659 -14.76 -6.06 41.38
CA THR A 659 -14.90 -7.33 42.14
C THR A 659 -15.81 -7.22 43.35
N GLY A 660 -16.02 -6.02 43.88
CA GLY A 660 -16.70 -5.76 45.15
C GLY A 660 -18.20 -5.63 45.00
N GLY A 661 -18.92 -6.34 45.82
CA GLY A 661 -20.26 -5.97 46.24
C GLY A 661 -21.43 -6.76 45.69
N GLY A 662 -21.45 -8.13 45.73
CA GLY A 662 -22.73 -8.90 45.73
C GLY A 662 -23.70 -8.68 44.56
N ARG A 663 -23.29 -8.02 43.48
CA ARG A 663 -24.10 -7.53 42.37
C ARG A 663 -23.89 -8.33 41.11
N GLY A 664 -24.23 -9.59 41.07
CA GLY A 664 -24.25 -10.31 39.82
C GLY A 664 -22.87 -10.78 39.31
N ALA A 665 -22.83 -11.22 38.05
CA ALA A 665 -21.63 -11.77 37.43
C ALA A 665 -20.57 -10.64 37.18
N ILE A 666 -19.29 -10.95 37.44
CA ILE A 666 -18.15 -10.09 37.11
C ILE A 666 -18.17 -9.86 35.60
N PRO A 667 -18.15 -8.61 35.11
CA PRO A 667 -18.13 -8.33 33.69
C PRO A 667 -16.86 -8.84 33.00
N GLU A 668 -16.91 -9.01 31.70
CA GLU A 668 -15.68 -9.16 30.92
C GLU A 668 -14.90 -7.86 30.92
N LEU A 669 -13.59 -7.96 31.11
CA LEU A 669 -12.70 -6.80 31.18
C LEU A 669 -11.79 -6.76 29.96
N TYR A 670 -11.78 -5.62 29.28
CA TYR A 670 -10.91 -5.36 28.14
C TYR A 670 -9.95 -4.21 28.48
N LEU A 671 -8.66 -4.44 28.26
CA LEU A 671 -7.60 -3.49 28.56
C LEU A 671 -6.72 -3.28 27.32
N SER A 672 -6.01 -2.16 27.26
CA SER A 672 -5.00 -1.87 26.23
C SER A 672 -3.61 -2.25 26.73
N TYR A 673 -2.93 -3.18 26.06
CA TYR A 673 -1.54 -3.50 26.39
C TYR A 673 -0.61 -2.30 26.19
N SER A 674 -0.88 -1.46 25.21
CA SER A 674 -0.09 -0.25 24.95
C SER A 674 -0.14 0.76 26.09
N LEU A 675 -1.31 0.92 26.72
CA LEU A 675 -1.48 1.80 27.88
C LEU A 675 -0.93 1.21 29.17
N LEU A 676 -1.01 -0.11 29.31
CA LEU A 676 -0.45 -0.81 30.49
C LEU A 676 1.07 -0.87 30.45
N GLY A 677 1.67 -0.89 29.26
CA GLY A 677 3.10 -1.12 29.06
C GLY A 677 3.51 -2.59 29.28
N GLU A 678 4.80 -2.82 29.51
CA GLU A 678 5.36 -4.18 29.65
C GLU A 678 5.03 -4.84 31.01
N GLU A 679 4.61 -4.04 31.99
CA GLU A 679 4.27 -4.49 33.35
C GLU A 679 2.76 -4.47 33.55
N LEU A 680 2.17 -5.66 33.65
CA LEU A 680 0.75 -5.75 33.88
C LEU A 680 0.43 -5.43 35.36
N PRO A 681 -0.63 -4.63 35.61
CA PRO A 681 -1.03 -4.33 36.98
C PRO A 681 -1.50 -5.59 37.73
N PRO A 682 -1.37 -5.65 39.05
CA PRO A 682 -1.89 -6.73 39.82
C PRO A 682 -3.42 -6.73 39.75
N LEU A 683 -3.97 -7.80 39.17
CA LEU A 683 -5.42 -8.01 39.05
C LEU A 683 -5.83 -9.18 39.96
N PRO A 684 -6.94 -9.06 40.69
CA PRO A 684 -7.54 -10.20 41.38
C PRO A 684 -7.80 -11.37 40.42
N ASP A 685 -7.61 -12.61 40.85
CA ASP A 685 -7.71 -13.81 39.99
C ASP A 685 -9.06 -13.92 39.27
N ALA A 686 -10.14 -13.55 39.95
CA ALA A 686 -11.48 -13.53 39.37
C ALA A 686 -11.62 -12.57 38.17
N LEU A 687 -10.94 -11.40 38.19
CA LEU A 687 -10.88 -10.47 37.07
C LEU A 687 -9.89 -10.95 36.03
N ARG A 688 -8.74 -11.45 36.45
CA ARG A 688 -7.70 -11.95 35.56
C ARG A 688 -8.26 -12.98 34.57
N ALA A 689 -9.04 -13.94 35.04
CA ALA A 689 -9.67 -14.98 34.24
C ALA A 689 -10.63 -14.44 33.18
N ARG A 690 -11.17 -13.22 33.39
CA ARG A 690 -12.10 -12.53 32.47
C ARG A 690 -11.47 -11.36 31.73
N THR A 691 -10.18 -11.15 31.92
CA THR A 691 -9.46 -10.05 31.27
C THR A 691 -8.92 -10.47 29.93
N ARG A 692 -9.14 -9.60 28.95
CA ARG A 692 -8.55 -9.64 27.61
C ARG A 692 -7.80 -8.35 27.34
N LEU A 693 -6.66 -8.46 26.64
CA LEU A 693 -5.89 -7.31 26.22
C LEU A 693 -5.99 -7.15 24.71
N SER A 694 -6.22 -5.95 24.25
CA SER A 694 -5.88 -5.61 22.88
C SER A 694 -4.35 -5.55 22.76
N TYR A 695 -3.80 -6.35 21.82
CA TYR A 695 -2.38 -6.64 21.74
C TYR A 695 -1.92 -6.59 20.27
N ARG A 696 -1.33 -5.47 19.87
CA ARG A 696 -0.91 -5.21 18.47
C ARG A 696 0.43 -5.82 18.09
N PHE A 697 1.11 -6.49 19.01
CA PHE A 697 2.45 -7.03 18.80
C PHE A 697 2.43 -8.53 18.48
N ALA A 698 3.58 -9.07 18.09
CA ALA A 698 3.75 -10.51 17.92
C ALA A 698 3.63 -11.24 19.26
N LEU A 699 2.96 -12.38 19.24
CA LEU A 699 2.77 -13.18 20.45
C LEU A 699 4.11 -13.66 21.03
N PRO A 700 4.27 -13.69 22.35
CA PRO A 700 5.45 -14.26 22.98
C PRO A 700 5.71 -15.68 22.47
N GLY A 701 6.95 -15.98 22.09
CA GLY A 701 7.32 -17.31 21.58
C GLY A 701 7.10 -17.49 20.06
N SER A 702 6.52 -16.52 19.36
CA SER A 702 6.47 -16.57 17.89
C SER A 702 7.89 -16.47 17.30
N ALA A 703 8.29 -17.52 16.56
CA ALA A 703 9.63 -17.60 15.97
C ALA A 703 9.68 -16.84 14.64
N ALA A 704 9.93 -15.53 14.68
CA ALA A 704 10.24 -14.79 13.46
C ALA A 704 11.75 -14.86 13.18
N PRO A 705 12.21 -15.37 12.01
CA PRO A 705 13.64 -15.46 11.70
C PRO A 705 14.39 -14.13 11.80
N GLY A 706 13.70 -13.02 11.52
CA GLY A 706 14.24 -11.67 11.64
C GLY A 706 14.55 -11.26 13.08
N ALA A 707 13.75 -11.73 14.06
CA ALA A 707 13.96 -11.47 15.48
C ALA A 707 15.29 -12.04 15.98
N TYR A 708 15.64 -13.25 15.52
CA TYR A 708 16.93 -13.86 15.89
C TYR A 708 18.11 -13.02 15.42
N ARG A 709 18.09 -12.55 14.16
CA ARG A 709 19.16 -11.70 13.61
C ARG A 709 19.26 -10.37 14.34
N ALA A 710 18.13 -9.75 14.61
CA ALA A 710 18.09 -8.48 15.34
C ALA A 710 18.66 -8.64 16.76
N ARG A 711 18.25 -9.67 17.52
CA ARG A 711 18.75 -9.98 18.85
C ARG A 711 20.24 -10.28 18.85
N ALA A 712 20.72 -11.09 17.90
CA ALA A 712 22.13 -11.41 17.75
C ALA A 712 22.96 -10.15 17.49
N TRP A 713 22.45 -9.23 16.68
CA TRP A 713 23.11 -7.95 16.43
C TRP A 713 23.16 -7.10 17.69
N LEU A 714 22.03 -6.96 18.42
CA LEU A 714 21.98 -6.21 19.69
C LEU A 714 22.99 -6.76 20.72
N LEU A 715 23.08 -8.08 20.85
CA LEU A 715 24.05 -8.75 21.74
C LEU A 715 25.47 -8.48 21.31
N SER A 716 25.80 -8.64 20.02
CA SER A 716 27.17 -8.47 19.51
C SER A 716 27.67 -7.02 19.59
N HIS A 717 26.78 -6.04 19.67
CA HIS A 717 27.12 -4.61 19.81
C HIS A 717 26.98 -4.09 21.24
N GLY A 718 26.65 -4.96 22.24
CA GLY A 718 26.54 -4.61 23.64
C GLY A 718 25.37 -3.68 23.96
N VAL A 719 24.33 -3.70 23.15
CA VAL A 719 23.12 -2.86 23.28
C VAL A 719 21.84 -3.67 23.50
N ALA A 720 21.96 -4.92 23.92
CA ALA A 720 20.84 -5.71 24.45
C ALA A 720 20.49 -5.25 25.89
N GLY A 721 19.24 -5.45 26.32
CA GLY A 721 18.82 -5.09 27.67
C GLY A 721 17.32 -4.93 27.82
N THR A 722 16.90 -4.19 28.83
CA THR A 722 15.49 -3.84 29.06
C THR A 722 14.90 -3.08 27.89
N ARG A 723 13.58 -3.00 27.80
CA ARG A 723 12.84 -2.35 26.70
C ARG A 723 13.19 -2.96 25.33
N GLU A 724 13.21 -4.30 25.27
CA GLU A 724 13.64 -5.04 24.07
C GLU A 724 12.83 -4.61 22.81
N ARG A 725 11.52 -4.37 22.95
CA ARG A 725 10.67 -3.89 21.86
C ARG A 725 11.24 -2.63 21.20
N ILE A 726 11.53 -1.61 22.00
CA ILE A 726 12.08 -0.33 21.50
C ILE A 726 13.43 -0.56 20.80
N ARG A 727 14.28 -1.44 21.35
CA ARG A 727 15.57 -1.78 20.74
C ARG A 727 15.40 -2.46 19.38
N LEU A 728 14.47 -3.41 19.25
CA LEU A 728 14.20 -4.12 18.03
C LEU A 728 13.56 -3.22 16.96
N GLU A 729 12.61 -2.36 17.34
CA GLU A 729 11.99 -1.38 16.42
C GLU A 729 13.02 -0.36 15.93
N THR A 730 13.89 0.12 16.81
CA THR A 730 14.97 1.03 16.44
C THR A 730 15.96 0.36 15.48
N PHE A 731 16.40 -0.85 15.81
CA PHE A 731 17.26 -1.62 14.91
C PHE A 731 16.62 -1.82 13.53
N PHE A 732 15.35 -2.21 13.49
CA PHE A 732 14.61 -2.40 12.24
C PHE A 732 14.55 -1.11 11.42
N THR A 733 14.27 0.02 12.05
CA THR A 733 14.21 1.33 11.39
C THR A 733 15.54 1.68 10.71
N PHE A 734 16.64 1.50 11.42
CA PHE A 734 17.96 1.82 10.89
C PHE A 734 18.44 0.83 9.84
N ALA A 735 18.14 -0.47 10.02
CA ALA A 735 18.43 -1.49 9.02
C ALA A 735 17.64 -1.26 7.72
N MET A 736 16.36 -0.96 7.84
CA MET A 736 15.50 -0.61 6.70
C MET A 736 16.02 0.61 5.95
N ALA A 737 16.42 1.66 6.68
CA ALA A 737 17.00 2.85 6.07
C ALA A 737 18.32 2.54 5.34
N ALA A 738 19.17 1.66 5.90
CA ALA A 738 20.41 1.24 5.27
C ALA A 738 20.16 0.46 3.98
N ASP A 739 19.27 -0.52 4.01
CA ASP A 739 18.90 -1.31 2.85
C ASP A 739 18.30 -0.43 1.73
N ALA A 740 17.44 0.52 2.10
CA ALA A 740 16.84 1.45 1.15
C ALA A 740 17.90 2.34 0.47
N LEU A 741 18.81 2.94 1.24
CA LEU A 741 19.86 3.81 0.71
C LEU A 741 20.84 3.04 -0.21
N GLU A 742 21.16 1.80 0.13
CA GLU A 742 22.01 0.96 -0.72
C GLU A 742 21.34 0.67 -2.08
N ARG A 743 20.03 0.43 -2.07
CA ARG A 743 19.25 0.20 -3.29
C ARG A 743 19.06 1.44 -4.16
N MET A 744 19.07 2.64 -3.56
CA MET A 744 18.96 3.91 -4.29
C MET A 744 20.22 4.23 -5.13
N ALA A 745 21.34 3.55 -4.91
CA ALA A 745 22.55 3.61 -5.71
C ALA A 745 23.10 5.06 -5.94
N GLY A 746 22.90 5.94 -4.94
CA GLY A 746 23.43 7.32 -4.94
C GLY A 746 22.44 8.41 -5.37
N ASP A 747 21.26 8.06 -5.80
CA ASP A 747 20.17 9.01 -6.07
C ASP A 747 19.37 9.31 -4.80
N PHE A 748 19.95 10.09 -3.92
CA PHE A 748 19.38 10.41 -2.60
C PHE A 748 18.23 11.41 -2.67
N SER A 749 17.14 11.02 -3.33
CA SER A 749 15.85 11.74 -3.31
C SER A 749 15.01 11.27 -2.14
N ARG A 750 14.46 12.20 -1.34
CA ARG A 750 13.60 11.87 -0.20
C ARG A 750 12.32 11.11 -0.63
N ALA A 751 11.73 11.49 -1.74
CA ALA A 751 10.56 10.79 -2.25
C ALA A 751 10.90 9.35 -2.67
N TYR A 752 12.04 9.16 -3.35
CA TYR A 752 12.52 7.84 -3.74
C TYR A 752 12.87 6.97 -2.52
N PHE A 753 13.39 7.59 -1.45
CA PHE A 753 13.65 6.91 -0.19
C PHE A 753 12.37 6.34 0.43
N VAL A 754 11.31 7.16 0.54
CA VAL A 754 10.00 6.69 1.04
C VAL A 754 9.44 5.56 0.18
N GLU A 755 9.48 5.70 -1.14
CA GLU A 755 9.00 4.70 -2.09
C GLU A 755 9.77 3.38 -1.99
N THR A 756 11.08 3.47 -1.72
CA THR A 756 11.92 2.29 -1.50
C THR A 756 11.57 1.60 -0.19
N ILE A 757 11.34 2.35 0.90
CA ILE A 757 10.87 1.80 2.17
C ILE A 757 9.51 1.11 2.01
N GLU A 758 8.53 1.75 1.36
CA GLU A 758 7.22 1.16 1.09
C GLU A 758 7.35 -0.22 0.41
N ARG A 759 8.27 -0.33 -0.54
CA ARG A 759 8.48 -1.56 -1.30
C ARG A 759 9.23 -2.64 -0.53
N GLU A 760 10.22 -2.24 0.28
CA GLU A 760 11.09 -3.17 0.98
C GLU A 760 10.52 -3.66 2.31
N THR A 761 9.50 -3.00 2.87
CA THR A 761 8.93 -3.37 4.17
C THR A 761 8.42 -4.81 4.22
N GLU A 762 7.87 -5.35 3.12
CA GLU A 762 7.46 -6.75 3.03
C GLU A 762 8.63 -7.71 2.78
N ARG A 763 9.76 -7.22 2.28
CA ARG A 763 10.95 -8.02 1.92
C ARG A 763 11.99 -8.07 3.03
N THR A 764 12.08 -6.99 3.82
CA THR A 764 13.02 -6.94 4.94
C THR A 764 12.55 -7.83 6.07
N ALA A 765 13.49 -8.52 6.66
CA ALA A 765 13.18 -9.46 7.73
C ALA A 765 12.53 -8.76 8.93
N ASN A 766 11.27 -9.08 9.17
CA ASN A 766 10.50 -8.61 10.32
C ASN A 766 11.27 -8.87 11.63
N PRO A 767 11.50 -7.85 12.46
CA PRO A 767 12.25 -7.98 13.72
C PRO A 767 11.52 -8.80 14.79
N GLY A 768 10.32 -9.31 14.50
CA GLY A 768 9.53 -10.13 15.41
C GLY A 768 8.76 -9.34 16.46
N VAL A 769 8.68 -8.02 16.32
CA VAL A 769 7.86 -7.18 17.20
C VAL A 769 6.39 -7.20 16.78
N TYR A 770 6.14 -7.28 15.50
CA TYR A 770 4.80 -7.37 14.91
C TYR A 770 4.65 -8.69 14.15
N PRO A 771 3.45 -9.27 14.10
CA PRO A 771 3.23 -10.52 13.34
C PRO A 771 3.53 -10.34 11.86
N ARG A 772 3.13 -9.21 11.32
CA ARG A 772 3.30 -8.83 9.92
C ARG A 772 3.61 -7.36 9.80
N LEU A 773 4.45 -7.02 8.84
CA LEU A 773 4.74 -5.66 8.42
C LEU A 773 4.65 -5.60 6.90
N GLY A 774 3.85 -4.69 6.37
CA GLY A 774 3.71 -4.48 4.94
C GLY A 774 3.22 -3.07 4.63
N LEU A 775 3.87 -2.44 3.67
CA LEU A 775 3.46 -1.17 3.11
C LEU A 775 3.25 -1.34 1.59
N GLY A 776 2.29 -0.63 1.07
CA GLY A 776 2.12 -0.44 -0.36
C GLY A 776 2.24 1.04 -0.70
N ALA A 777 2.17 1.34 -1.98
CA ALA A 777 2.23 2.72 -2.44
C ALA A 777 1.20 3.61 -1.75
N GLY A 778 1.65 4.64 -1.05
CA GLY A 778 0.80 5.56 -0.33
C GLY A 778 0.25 5.05 1.01
N GLN A 779 0.59 3.85 1.44
CA GLN A 779 0.23 3.34 2.77
C GLN A 779 1.20 3.91 3.81
N ARG A 780 0.69 4.19 5.01
CA ARG A 780 1.46 4.87 6.07
C ARG A 780 1.65 4.04 7.33
N PHE A 781 0.92 2.93 7.46
CA PHE A 781 0.96 2.03 8.61
C PHE A 781 1.34 0.63 8.17
N ALA A 782 2.43 0.10 8.75
CA ALA A 782 2.99 -1.18 8.32
C ALA A 782 2.28 -2.39 8.96
N ALA A 783 1.87 -2.31 10.24
CA ALA A 783 1.06 -3.30 10.92
C ALA A 783 -0.39 -2.82 11.02
N LYS A 784 -1.34 -3.65 10.62
CA LYS A 784 -2.73 -3.24 10.36
C LYS A 784 -3.77 -3.95 11.21
N GLY A 785 -3.37 -4.73 12.19
CA GLY A 785 -4.29 -5.51 13.03
C GLY A 785 -3.83 -5.61 14.47
N CYS A 786 -4.61 -6.39 15.25
CA CYS A 786 -4.44 -6.57 16.67
C CYS A 786 -4.92 -7.97 17.08
N TYR A 787 -4.28 -8.60 18.05
CA TYR A 787 -4.83 -9.75 18.76
C TYR A 787 -5.70 -9.32 19.93
N LEU A 788 -6.67 -10.13 20.30
CA LEU A 788 -7.21 -10.18 21.64
C LEU A 788 -6.50 -11.34 22.36
N VAL A 789 -5.82 -11.04 23.45
CA VAL A 789 -5.08 -12.06 24.23
C VAL A 789 -5.68 -12.22 25.62
N LYS A 790 -5.73 -13.47 26.09
CA LYS A 790 -6.08 -13.80 27.46
C LYS A 790 -4.83 -13.82 28.33
N LEU A 791 -5.02 -13.44 29.59
CA LEU A 791 -4.03 -13.65 30.64
C LEU A 791 -4.14 -15.08 31.12
N ALA A 792 -3.18 -15.94 30.75
CA ALA A 792 -3.19 -17.30 31.26
C ALA A 792 -2.89 -17.33 32.75
N ALA A 793 -3.48 -18.29 33.45
CA ALA A 793 -3.27 -18.51 34.87
C ALA A 793 -1.79 -18.82 35.11
N GLY A 794 -1.06 -17.88 35.68
CA GLY A 794 0.28 -18.06 36.23
C GLY A 794 0.22 -17.92 37.73
N GLY A 795 0.94 -18.76 38.47
CA GLY A 795 1.08 -18.58 39.94
C GLY A 795 1.63 -17.17 40.25
N PRO A 796 1.55 -16.71 41.47
CA PRO A 796 1.86 -15.31 41.88
C PRO A 796 3.31 -14.86 41.58
N ALA A 797 4.20 -15.75 41.17
CA ALA A 797 5.60 -15.46 40.82
C ALA A 797 5.93 -15.63 39.30
N ALA A 798 5.00 -16.12 38.49
CA ALA A 798 5.26 -16.32 37.05
C ALA A 798 4.81 -15.12 36.24
N LYS A 799 5.65 -14.68 35.26
CA LYS A 799 5.22 -13.72 34.26
C LYS A 799 3.96 -14.23 33.56
N PRO A 800 2.89 -13.44 33.48
CA PRO A 800 1.66 -13.89 32.85
C PRO A 800 1.95 -14.25 31.38
N SER A 801 1.57 -15.47 31.00
CA SER A 801 1.65 -15.86 29.60
C SER A 801 0.45 -15.29 28.84
N LEU A 802 0.69 -14.71 27.67
CA LEU A 802 -0.32 -14.15 26.79
C LEU A 802 -0.71 -15.22 25.76
N ALA A 803 -1.98 -15.58 25.70
CA ALA A 803 -2.52 -16.51 24.72
C ALA A 803 -3.56 -15.83 23.85
N ALA A 804 -3.42 -15.91 22.52
CA ALA A 804 -4.40 -15.32 21.62
C ALA A 804 -5.77 -15.99 21.79
N GLU A 805 -6.83 -15.18 21.76
CA GLU A 805 -8.21 -15.62 21.61
C GLU A 805 -8.66 -15.35 20.18
N GLY A 806 -8.47 -16.34 19.32
CA GLY A 806 -8.73 -16.20 17.90
C GLY A 806 -7.55 -15.69 17.08
N ASP A 807 -7.85 -15.26 15.88
CA ASP A 807 -6.86 -14.85 14.89
C ASP A 807 -6.47 -13.35 15.01
N TRP A 808 -5.51 -12.95 14.19
CA TRP A 808 -5.16 -11.57 13.97
C TRP A 808 -6.32 -10.79 13.35
N ILE A 809 -6.83 -9.79 14.06
CA ILE A 809 -7.98 -8.98 13.68
C ILE A 809 -7.49 -7.74 12.93
N VAL A 810 -7.88 -7.60 11.68
CA VAL A 810 -7.72 -6.36 10.89
C VAL A 810 -9.07 -5.67 10.87
N PRO A 811 -9.20 -4.47 11.45
CA PRO A 811 -10.50 -3.81 11.63
C PRO A 811 -11.14 -3.29 10.35
#